data_cde93ded652dfe888bfe3c07d9f6c35d
#
_entry.id   cde93ded652dfe888bfe3c07d9f6c35d
#
_cell.length_a   1.000
_cell.length_b   1.000
_cell.length_c   1.000
_cell.angle_alpha   90.00
_cell.angle_beta   90.00
_cell.angle_gamma   90.00
#
_symmetry.space_group_name_H-M   'P 1'
#
loop_
_entity.id
_entity.type
_entity.pdbx_description
1 polymer ?
#
loop_
_entity_poly.entity_id
_entity_poly.type
_entity_poly.pdbx_seq_one_letter_code
_entity_poly.pdbx_strand_id
1 'polypeptide(L)'
;DWDGKKVQYQYQVNADGEVYRYTTSTSWSNNATVSVLGLSGTYGANSLYKNTVTDEDGNSTIEFKNGQGQIVLVRKNDGSHDMDTYYVYNEYDQLAFIIPPLAVHKGVELALLNELAYQYRYDGQNRLVEKKLPGKDWEYMVYDQQDRLVLTQDGKLRQQNKWLFTKYDKFGRVAYTGLLDSAPGRDAQQSNMVHFGGNNEERSASGFTQNGTTVYYSSSAYPVGNFTLLTVNYYDEYPPGSPGVFNGASVLGSVPVNGRSTKGLPVASMVKNIEDNGWTKSYTWYDDKARPVATESRNHLGGYTRTSSVLAFSGVPTSTTIYHKRDAASGEMVMKEEFSYDHQNRLVKHTHQVNGGPVEILTENIYNELGQLESRNIGNGIQSIKNEYNIRGALTKMNDPRNLMNKLFGFELKYINPSGTSKKYNGNIAETDWATQSDGTLRRYSYQYDGVNRLKEGNYWDNAGAISGSYAERLNYDVNGNITGLQRTGLGAGVMDQLGYTYDQSGNSNKLIRVNDASGNAAGYPVGGNTIGYDINGNMVNHLDKGISNIAYNYLNLPSSITASIGNTDYVYRADGTKVRKVFGGKTTDYLDGFQYENGVLQFVPTSEGYYDVVKNKYIYNYTDHLGNVRLSYTKGASGGAEIIEENNYYPFGLKHQGYNSSSLANNAYQYKYNGKELQETGMYDYGARMYMPELGRWGVVDPRSQYTHEAYSYVWNNPIKLNDPTGMEGMESDKCPPNCPKGVTEIKTLPNGEKETQIQGVVFTGKAKDSNSGPASLAMSALWVSQADSPAPGPADIAAGIMLLAAGAWWTYNQFTTPSTSYTTIADPGTGLRNLKTEDAAKEDKDVNGVKVPQEGKPDARTEPKDLQEDLSIEEAKSGQGDTIMNGKLKDPKYNDYTKMKHTHDHGDGTKTEVHYDINNKTGVRSGFKIKDGTNAKSRGHRYP
;
A
#
# COMPACT_ATOMS: atom_id res chain seq x y z
N ASP A 1 -16.38 7.14 22.90
CA ASP A 1 -16.94 7.30 21.57
C ASP A 1 -18.47 7.48 21.63
N TRP A 2 -19.09 7.63 20.48
CA TRP A 2 -20.54 7.79 20.36
C TRP A 2 -21.26 6.50 20.79
N ASP A 3 -22.27 6.61 21.61
CA ASP A 3 -23.09 5.47 22.11
C ASP A 3 -22.32 4.44 22.96
N GLY A 4 -21.14 4.76 23.52
CA GLY A 4 -20.38 3.88 24.43
C GLY A 4 -19.72 2.67 23.74
N LYS A 5 -19.66 2.64 22.40
CA LYS A 5 -18.97 1.59 21.64
C LYS A 5 -17.46 1.76 21.73
N LYS A 6 -16.73 0.68 21.95
CA LYS A 6 -15.27 0.66 22.11
C LYS A 6 -14.67 -0.64 21.61
N VAL A 7 -13.42 -0.58 21.20
CA VAL A 7 -12.61 -1.78 20.98
C VAL A 7 -12.42 -2.50 22.31
N GLN A 8 -12.56 -3.81 22.31
CA GLN A 8 -12.39 -4.66 23.48
C GLN A 8 -11.23 -5.62 23.25
N TYR A 9 -10.44 -5.83 24.29
CA TYR A 9 -9.32 -6.76 24.31
C TYR A 9 -9.59 -7.82 25.37
N GLN A 10 -9.35 -9.08 25.02
CA GLN A 10 -9.42 -10.21 25.94
C GLN A 10 -8.16 -11.06 25.78
N TYR A 11 -7.58 -11.45 26.91
CA TYR A 11 -6.40 -12.29 26.98
C TYR A 11 -6.78 -13.56 27.71
N GLN A 12 -6.63 -14.69 27.05
CA GLN A 12 -7.05 -16.01 27.52
C GLN A 12 -6.04 -17.06 27.06
N VAL A 13 -6.32 -18.29 27.36
CA VAL A 13 -5.64 -19.48 26.80
C VAL A 13 -6.63 -20.29 25.98
N ASN A 14 -6.12 -21.16 25.09
CA ASN A 14 -6.98 -22.01 24.27
C ASN A 14 -7.69 -23.09 25.09
N ALA A 15 -8.91 -23.47 24.67
CA ALA A 15 -9.60 -24.65 25.14
C ALA A 15 -9.00 -25.93 24.52
N ASP A 16 -9.30 -27.06 25.12
CA ASP A 16 -8.92 -28.37 24.53
C ASP A 16 -9.63 -28.58 23.19
N GLY A 17 -8.87 -29.01 22.18
CA GLY A 17 -9.41 -29.27 20.86
C GLY A 17 -9.75 -28.03 20.01
N GLU A 18 -9.53 -26.81 20.50
CA GLU A 18 -9.93 -25.55 19.83
C GLU A 18 -9.09 -25.23 18.59
N VAL A 19 -7.83 -25.64 18.57
CA VAL A 19 -6.84 -25.29 17.53
C VAL A 19 -6.18 -26.56 16.98
N TYR A 20 -6.17 -26.74 15.66
CA TYR A 20 -5.44 -27.84 15.02
C TYR A 20 -3.94 -27.67 15.20
N ARG A 21 -3.27 -28.81 15.43
CA ARG A 21 -1.82 -28.87 15.57
C ARG A 21 -1.19 -29.37 14.27
N TYR A 22 -0.91 -28.42 13.37
CA TYR A 22 -0.07 -28.69 12.22
C TYR A 22 1.39 -28.84 12.65
N THR A 23 2.09 -29.77 12.02
CA THR A 23 3.50 -30.08 12.26
C THR A 23 4.25 -30.17 10.95
N THR A 24 5.56 -30.14 11.01
CA THR A 24 6.41 -30.38 9.85
C THR A 24 7.38 -31.52 10.09
N SER A 25 7.85 -32.09 9.00
CA SER A 25 9.05 -32.93 8.95
C SER A 25 9.96 -32.36 7.88
N THR A 26 11.11 -31.86 8.26
CA THR A 26 11.99 -31.08 7.37
C THR A 26 13.22 -31.87 6.97
N SER A 27 13.48 -31.92 5.68
CA SER A 27 14.69 -32.45 5.06
C SER A 27 15.44 -31.34 4.33
N TRP A 28 16.67 -31.61 3.92
CA TRP A 28 17.47 -30.70 3.11
C TRP A 28 17.61 -31.24 1.68
N SER A 29 17.36 -30.37 0.69
CA SER A 29 17.53 -30.68 -0.73
C SER A 29 17.99 -29.42 -1.46
N ASN A 30 19.00 -29.56 -2.33
CA ASN A 30 19.57 -28.46 -3.10
C ASN A 30 19.89 -27.22 -2.25
N ASN A 31 20.48 -27.42 -1.08
CA ASN A 31 20.80 -26.36 -0.11
C ASN A 31 19.59 -25.51 0.28
N ALA A 32 18.46 -26.14 0.49
CA ALA A 32 17.23 -25.53 0.99
C ALA A 32 16.46 -26.50 1.89
N THR A 33 15.73 -25.96 2.88
CA THR A 33 14.79 -26.73 3.69
C THR A 33 13.60 -27.18 2.84
N VAL A 34 13.20 -28.44 2.95
CA VAL A 34 12.00 -29.00 2.33
C VAL A 34 11.15 -29.59 3.44
N SER A 35 10.14 -28.85 3.86
CA SER A 35 9.23 -29.27 4.91
C SER A 35 8.02 -29.98 4.31
N VAL A 36 7.63 -31.11 4.92
CA VAL A 36 6.39 -31.83 4.63
C VAL A 36 5.41 -31.51 5.75
N LEU A 37 4.23 -31.02 5.39
CA LEU A 37 3.16 -30.68 6.32
C LEU A 37 2.50 -31.94 6.86
N GLY A 38 2.28 -31.99 8.17
CA GLY A 38 1.52 -33.01 8.87
C GLY A 38 0.43 -32.40 9.75
N LEU A 39 -0.53 -33.23 10.15
CA LEU A 39 -1.56 -32.85 11.13
C LEU A 39 -1.52 -33.86 12.27
N SER A 40 -1.17 -33.41 13.48
CA SER A 40 -1.01 -34.28 14.67
C SER A 40 -2.16 -34.18 15.67
N GLY A 41 -3.37 -33.82 15.21
CA GLY A 41 -4.54 -33.64 16.05
C GLY A 41 -4.77 -32.17 16.41
N THR A 42 -5.00 -31.86 17.68
CA THR A 42 -5.26 -30.51 18.20
C THR A 42 -4.32 -30.17 19.34
N TYR A 43 -4.25 -28.89 19.68
CA TYR A 43 -3.56 -28.44 20.89
C TYR A 43 -4.42 -28.76 22.12
N GLY A 44 -3.77 -29.24 23.19
CA GLY A 44 -4.40 -29.41 24.49
C GLY A 44 -4.75 -28.06 25.13
N ALA A 45 -5.63 -28.08 26.13
CA ALA A 45 -6.00 -26.86 26.85
C ALA A 45 -4.79 -26.16 27.47
N ASN A 46 -4.82 -24.85 27.53
CA ASN A 46 -3.79 -23.98 28.17
C ASN A 46 -2.38 -24.10 27.54
N SER A 47 -2.27 -24.49 26.26
CA SER A 47 -0.99 -24.59 25.57
C SER A 47 -0.68 -23.42 24.62
N LEU A 48 -1.65 -22.57 24.37
CA LEU A 48 -1.52 -21.38 23.52
C LEU A 48 -2.10 -20.13 24.19
N TYR A 49 -1.46 -19.00 24.00
CA TYR A 49 -2.05 -17.68 24.28
C TYR A 49 -3.16 -17.41 23.29
N LYS A 50 -4.30 -16.92 23.78
CA LYS A 50 -5.46 -16.55 22.96
C LYS A 50 -5.78 -15.07 23.19
N ASN A 51 -5.45 -14.24 22.22
CA ASN A 51 -5.69 -12.80 22.24
C ASN A 51 -6.88 -12.47 21.34
N THR A 52 -7.95 -11.92 21.90
CA THR A 52 -9.14 -11.52 21.15
C THR A 52 -9.24 -10.00 21.11
N VAL A 53 -9.36 -9.46 19.91
CA VAL A 53 -9.69 -8.05 19.66
C VAL A 53 -11.06 -8.00 19.03
N THR A 54 -12.00 -7.29 19.67
CA THR A 54 -13.35 -7.07 19.15
C THR A 54 -13.52 -5.59 18.82
N ASP A 55 -13.88 -5.28 17.57
CA ASP A 55 -14.10 -3.92 17.10
C ASP A 55 -15.40 -3.30 17.70
N GLU A 56 -15.66 -2.03 17.41
CA GLU A 56 -16.82 -1.30 17.92
C GLU A 56 -18.15 -1.82 17.37
N ASP A 57 -18.15 -2.56 16.26
CA ASP A 57 -19.35 -3.21 15.68
C ASP A 57 -19.53 -4.65 16.16
N GLY A 58 -18.59 -5.17 16.98
CA GLY A 58 -18.64 -6.50 17.56
C GLY A 58 -17.95 -7.59 16.74
N ASN A 59 -17.20 -7.22 15.68
CA ASN A 59 -16.44 -8.19 14.90
C ASN A 59 -15.15 -8.54 15.64
N SER A 60 -14.84 -9.83 15.76
CA SER A 60 -13.71 -10.30 16.53
C SER A 60 -12.62 -10.90 15.66
N THR A 61 -11.36 -10.58 15.99
CA THR A 61 -10.17 -11.25 15.50
C THR A 61 -9.47 -11.91 16.67
N ILE A 62 -9.16 -13.21 16.55
CA ILE A 62 -8.54 -14.02 17.60
C ILE A 62 -7.18 -14.50 17.11
N GLU A 63 -6.12 -14.18 17.84
CA GLU A 63 -4.78 -14.68 17.58
C GLU A 63 -4.42 -15.74 18.64
N PHE A 64 -3.92 -16.88 18.16
CA PHE A 64 -3.33 -17.91 19.01
C PHE A 64 -1.82 -17.94 18.81
N LYS A 65 -1.08 -17.86 19.92
CA LYS A 65 0.39 -17.86 19.92
C LYS A 65 0.93 -19.02 20.75
N ASN A 66 2.04 -19.58 20.31
CA ASN A 66 2.76 -20.59 21.09
C ASN A 66 3.61 -19.93 22.18
N GLY A 67 4.27 -20.75 23.02
CA GLY A 67 5.15 -20.28 24.11
C GLY A 67 6.38 -19.46 23.67
N GLN A 68 6.72 -19.50 22.39
CA GLN A 68 7.78 -18.66 21.79
C GLN A 68 7.24 -17.33 21.23
N GLY A 69 5.92 -17.07 21.38
CA GLY A 69 5.27 -15.88 20.86
C GLY A 69 4.96 -15.92 19.36
N GLN A 70 5.20 -17.03 18.68
CA GLN A 70 4.88 -17.20 17.27
C GLN A 70 3.37 -17.39 17.08
N ILE A 71 2.78 -16.68 16.13
CA ILE A 71 1.37 -16.86 15.77
C ILE A 71 1.21 -18.23 15.10
N VAL A 72 0.32 -19.08 15.62
CA VAL A 72 -0.02 -20.36 15.02
C VAL A 72 -1.37 -20.37 14.32
N LEU A 73 -2.29 -19.46 14.75
CA LEU A 73 -3.61 -19.30 14.13
C LEU A 73 -4.08 -17.86 14.28
N VAL A 74 -4.63 -17.32 13.21
CA VAL A 74 -5.50 -16.13 13.24
C VAL A 74 -6.90 -16.57 12.81
N ARG A 75 -7.88 -16.37 13.68
CA ARG A 75 -9.29 -16.68 13.44
C ARG A 75 -10.10 -15.40 13.32
N LYS A 76 -10.88 -15.28 12.26
CA LYS A 76 -11.93 -14.27 12.10
C LYS A 76 -13.26 -14.98 11.87
N ASN A 77 -14.39 -14.28 12.04
CA ASN A 77 -15.71 -14.85 11.78
C ASN A 77 -16.51 -13.92 10.87
N ASP A 78 -17.03 -14.46 9.77
CA ASP A 78 -17.82 -13.69 8.79
C ASP A 78 -19.30 -13.52 9.21
N GLY A 79 -19.68 -14.01 10.38
CA GLY A 79 -21.04 -14.07 10.90
C GLY A 79 -21.69 -15.44 10.72
N SER A 80 -21.04 -16.34 9.96
CA SER A 80 -21.52 -17.71 9.67
C SER A 80 -20.44 -18.78 9.83
N HIS A 81 -19.19 -18.43 9.52
CA HIS A 81 -18.07 -19.37 9.48
C HIS A 81 -16.84 -18.77 10.14
N ASP A 82 -16.07 -19.62 10.83
CA ASP A 82 -14.73 -19.27 11.25
C ASP A 82 -13.78 -19.33 10.05
N MET A 83 -13.03 -18.24 9.87
CA MET A 83 -12.02 -18.07 8.82
C MET A 83 -10.65 -18.20 9.46
N ASP A 84 -10.13 -19.41 9.48
CA ASP A 84 -8.88 -19.79 10.14
C ASP A 84 -7.70 -19.73 9.19
N THR A 85 -6.69 -18.91 9.52
CA THR A 85 -5.40 -18.89 8.83
C THR A 85 -4.32 -19.43 9.76
N TYR A 86 -3.73 -20.59 9.41
CA TYR A 86 -2.68 -21.21 10.21
C TYR A 86 -1.29 -20.84 9.72
N TYR A 87 -0.38 -20.64 10.66
CA TYR A 87 1.04 -20.39 10.44
C TYR A 87 1.81 -21.58 11.01
N VAL A 88 2.58 -22.26 10.15
CA VAL A 88 3.26 -23.50 10.51
C VAL A 88 4.77 -23.31 10.38
N TYR A 89 5.46 -23.53 11.48
CA TYR A 89 6.91 -23.38 11.58
C TYR A 89 7.57 -24.75 11.50
N ASN A 90 8.77 -24.79 10.92
CA ASN A 90 9.57 -26.01 10.88
C ASN A 90 10.40 -26.17 12.17
N GLU A 91 11.18 -27.25 12.24
CA GLU A 91 12.00 -27.62 13.40
C GLU A 91 13.17 -26.64 13.65
N TYR A 92 13.36 -25.66 12.76
CA TYR A 92 14.34 -24.57 12.86
C TYR A 92 13.68 -23.21 13.18
N ASP A 93 12.43 -23.23 13.66
CA ASP A 93 11.62 -22.03 13.95
C ASP A 93 11.39 -21.11 12.72
N GLN A 94 11.52 -21.64 11.51
CA GLN A 94 11.27 -20.92 10.27
C GLN A 94 9.81 -21.13 9.83
N LEU A 95 9.13 -20.07 9.39
CA LEU A 95 7.78 -20.17 8.81
C LEU A 95 7.83 -20.98 7.52
N ALA A 96 7.32 -22.19 7.55
CA ALA A 96 7.32 -23.09 6.39
C ALA A 96 6.04 -22.98 5.55
N PHE A 97 4.87 -22.81 6.21
CA PHE A 97 3.58 -22.72 5.53
C PHE A 97 2.68 -21.66 6.17
N ILE A 98 1.87 -21.00 5.30
CA ILE A 98 0.63 -20.32 5.73
C ILE A 98 -0.52 -21.05 5.04
N ILE A 99 -1.47 -21.55 5.83
CA ILE A 99 -2.62 -22.33 5.37
C ILE A 99 -3.86 -21.45 5.46
N PRO A 100 -4.42 -20.98 4.34
CA PRO A 100 -5.57 -20.11 4.34
C PRO A 100 -6.87 -20.88 4.65
N PRO A 101 -7.96 -20.18 4.99
CA PRO A 101 -9.21 -20.77 5.46
C PRO A 101 -9.79 -21.86 4.54
N LEU A 102 -9.71 -21.68 3.22
CA LEU A 102 -10.24 -22.65 2.26
C LEU A 102 -9.47 -23.99 2.27
N ALA A 103 -8.20 -23.98 2.68
CA ALA A 103 -7.37 -25.18 2.78
C ALA A 103 -7.52 -25.90 4.14
N VAL A 104 -7.99 -25.21 5.17
CA VAL A 104 -8.23 -25.81 6.50
C VAL A 104 -9.27 -26.94 6.38
N HIS A 105 -9.06 -28.07 7.05
CA HIS A 105 -9.91 -29.27 7.03
C HIS A 105 -9.96 -30.06 5.70
N LYS A 106 -9.27 -29.60 4.63
CA LYS A 106 -9.25 -30.34 3.35
C LYS A 106 -8.10 -31.33 3.22
N GLY A 107 -7.19 -31.34 4.19
CA GLY A 107 -6.05 -32.24 4.22
C GLY A 107 -4.71 -31.55 3.93
N VAL A 108 -3.64 -32.36 3.92
CA VAL A 108 -2.25 -31.90 3.71
C VAL A 108 -1.68 -32.35 2.36
N GLU A 109 -2.55 -32.66 1.41
CA GLU A 109 -2.14 -33.12 0.10
C GLU A 109 -1.38 -32.05 -0.67
N LEU A 110 -0.28 -32.41 -1.30
CA LEU A 110 0.61 -31.49 -2.02
C LEU A 110 -0.11 -30.72 -3.13
N ALA A 111 -1.06 -31.33 -3.83
CA ALA A 111 -1.83 -30.67 -4.88
C ALA A 111 -2.64 -29.50 -4.32
N LEU A 112 -3.33 -29.68 -3.20
CA LEU A 112 -4.09 -28.65 -2.50
C LEU A 112 -3.17 -27.53 -1.96
N LEU A 113 -2.05 -27.93 -1.32
CA LEU A 113 -1.07 -26.97 -0.81
C LEU A 113 -0.46 -26.11 -1.92
N ASN A 114 -0.23 -26.68 -3.11
CA ASN A 114 0.31 -25.95 -4.25
C ASN A 114 -0.65 -24.89 -4.80
N GLU A 115 -1.95 -25.07 -4.66
CA GLU A 115 -2.95 -24.11 -5.16
C GLU A 115 -3.35 -23.07 -4.12
N LEU A 116 -3.32 -23.40 -2.82
CA LEU A 116 -3.88 -22.55 -1.79
C LEU A 116 -2.87 -22.06 -0.75
N ALA A 117 -1.84 -22.84 -0.39
CA ALA A 117 -0.94 -22.49 0.68
C ALA A 117 0.24 -21.63 0.22
N TYR A 118 0.71 -20.75 1.12
CA TYR A 118 2.00 -20.10 0.99
C TYR A 118 3.07 -21.05 1.51
N GLN A 119 4.15 -21.21 0.79
CA GLN A 119 5.23 -22.16 1.13
C GLN A 119 6.57 -21.44 1.06
N TYR A 120 7.44 -21.68 2.05
CA TYR A 120 8.73 -21.02 2.19
C TYR A 120 9.83 -22.03 2.46
N ARG A 121 11.02 -21.81 1.86
CA ARG A 121 12.21 -22.64 2.04
C ARG A 121 13.43 -21.78 2.29
N TYR A 122 14.27 -22.22 3.19
CA TYR A 122 15.40 -21.44 3.69
C TYR A 122 16.70 -22.21 3.49
N ASP A 123 17.79 -21.48 3.32
CA ASP A 123 19.13 -22.05 3.29
C ASP A 123 19.73 -22.23 4.70
N GLY A 124 20.96 -22.77 4.76
CA GLY A 124 21.67 -22.98 6.02
C GLY A 124 22.09 -21.71 6.77
N GLN A 125 21.92 -20.53 6.16
CA GLN A 125 22.12 -19.21 6.76
C GLN A 125 20.80 -18.54 7.17
N ASN A 126 19.70 -19.29 7.17
CA ASN A 126 18.34 -18.81 7.50
C ASN A 126 17.80 -17.74 6.53
N ARG A 127 18.29 -17.69 5.28
CA ARG A 127 17.78 -16.80 4.25
C ARG A 127 16.68 -17.49 3.46
N LEU A 128 15.61 -16.76 3.13
CA LEU A 128 14.52 -17.26 2.26
C LEU A 128 15.05 -17.43 0.83
N VAL A 129 15.17 -18.65 0.36
CA VAL A 129 15.74 -18.98 -0.97
C VAL A 129 14.72 -19.44 -1.99
N GLU A 130 13.57 -19.96 -1.53
CA GLU A 130 12.48 -20.36 -2.41
C GLU A 130 11.15 -20.03 -1.73
N LYS A 131 10.20 -19.47 -2.49
CA LYS A 131 8.83 -19.26 -2.03
C LYS A 131 7.83 -19.65 -3.09
N LYS A 132 6.66 -20.08 -2.65
CA LYS A 132 5.52 -20.37 -3.51
C LYS A 132 4.28 -19.67 -2.96
N LEU A 133 3.64 -18.87 -3.81
CA LEU A 133 2.40 -18.17 -3.49
C LEU A 133 1.21 -18.92 -4.08
N PRO A 134 -0.01 -18.80 -3.53
CA PRO A 134 -1.22 -19.44 -4.06
C PRO A 134 -1.43 -19.10 -5.54
N GLY A 135 -1.62 -20.16 -6.35
CA GLY A 135 -1.88 -20.01 -7.78
C GLY A 135 -0.68 -19.67 -8.65
N LYS A 136 0.53 -19.55 -8.08
CA LYS A 136 1.78 -19.17 -8.74
C LYS A 136 2.82 -20.29 -8.56
N ASP A 137 3.76 -20.45 -9.50
CA ASP A 137 4.87 -21.39 -9.35
C ASP A 137 5.97 -20.83 -8.43
N TRP A 138 6.94 -21.69 -8.08
CA TRP A 138 8.06 -21.34 -7.21
C TRP A 138 8.87 -20.16 -7.73
N GLU A 139 9.21 -19.24 -6.83
CA GLU A 139 10.16 -18.17 -7.04
C GLU A 139 11.47 -18.49 -6.32
N TYR A 140 12.58 -18.29 -7.02
CA TYR A 140 13.92 -18.60 -6.56
C TYR A 140 14.75 -17.36 -6.30
N MET A 141 15.61 -17.42 -5.27
CA MET A 141 16.45 -16.31 -4.82
C MET A 141 17.88 -16.80 -4.60
N VAL A 142 18.86 -15.98 -5.02
CA VAL A 142 20.31 -16.24 -4.84
C VAL A 142 20.91 -15.01 -4.18
N TYR A 143 21.75 -15.21 -3.18
CA TYR A 143 22.33 -14.16 -2.36
C TYR A 143 23.85 -14.11 -2.50
N ASP A 144 24.40 -12.91 -2.42
CA ASP A 144 25.85 -12.71 -2.39
C ASP A 144 26.44 -12.96 -0.98
N GLN A 145 27.78 -12.76 -0.85
CA GLN A 145 28.49 -12.97 0.40
C GLN A 145 28.21 -11.91 1.48
N GLN A 146 27.42 -10.87 1.15
CA GLN A 146 26.92 -9.83 2.06
C GLN A 146 25.41 -9.96 2.33
N ASP A 147 24.84 -11.15 2.04
CA ASP A 147 23.43 -11.48 2.19
C ASP A 147 22.47 -10.58 1.38
N ARG A 148 22.97 -9.98 0.26
CA ARG A 148 22.15 -9.19 -0.65
C ARG A 148 21.62 -10.07 -1.78
N LEU A 149 20.39 -9.82 -2.20
CA LEU A 149 19.73 -10.54 -3.28
C LEU A 149 20.33 -10.17 -4.64
N VAL A 150 20.98 -11.10 -5.29
CA VAL A 150 21.65 -10.86 -6.60
C VAL A 150 20.93 -11.49 -7.78
N LEU A 151 20.17 -12.59 -7.60
CA LEU A 151 19.37 -13.21 -8.66
C LEU A 151 17.99 -13.58 -8.15
N THR A 152 16.98 -13.38 -9.01
CA THR A 152 15.63 -13.90 -8.80
C THR A 152 15.10 -14.57 -10.06
N GLN A 153 14.25 -15.57 -9.88
CA GLN A 153 13.63 -16.29 -10.98
C GLN A 153 12.24 -16.76 -10.59
N ASP A 154 11.21 -16.31 -11.31
CA ASP A 154 9.86 -16.86 -11.22
C ASP A 154 9.65 -18.01 -12.24
N GLY A 155 8.45 -18.60 -12.24
CA GLY A 155 8.14 -19.72 -13.14
C GLY A 155 8.31 -19.41 -14.63
N LYS A 156 7.93 -18.19 -15.06
CA LYS A 156 8.01 -17.76 -16.45
C LYS A 156 9.45 -17.51 -16.89
N LEU A 157 10.23 -16.84 -16.06
CA LEU A 157 11.66 -16.63 -16.30
C LEU A 157 12.40 -17.98 -16.35
N ARG A 158 12.00 -18.95 -15.51
CA ARG A 158 12.57 -20.32 -15.51
C ARG A 158 12.30 -21.05 -16.83
N GLN A 159 11.08 -20.97 -17.38
CA GLN A 159 10.75 -21.52 -18.69
C GLN A 159 11.59 -20.92 -19.83
N GLN A 160 12.05 -19.68 -19.65
CA GLN A 160 12.89 -18.96 -20.62
C GLN A 160 14.40 -19.11 -20.35
N ASN A 161 14.81 -19.86 -19.32
CA ASN A 161 16.20 -19.91 -18.85
C ASN A 161 16.79 -18.54 -18.55
N LYS A 162 16.00 -17.65 -17.93
CA LYS A 162 16.41 -16.27 -17.59
C LYS A 162 16.36 -16.06 -16.09
N TRP A 163 17.22 -15.18 -15.61
CA TRP A 163 17.27 -14.69 -14.25
C TRP A 163 17.26 -13.16 -14.25
N LEU A 164 16.46 -12.56 -13.38
CA LEU A 164 16.59 -11.14 -13.08
C LEU A 164 17.77 -10.96 -12.12
N PHE A 165 18.72 -10.08 -12.44
CA PHE A 165 19.86 -9.82 -11.58
C PHE A 165 19.90 -8.38 -11.07
N THR A 166 20.54 -8.23 -9.90
CA THR A 166 20.84 -6.95 -9.28
C THR A 166 22.30 -6.93 -8.88
N LYS A 167 23.04 -5.89 -9.27
CA LYS A 167 24.42 -5.67 -8.87
C LYS A 167 24.55 -4.42 -8.02
N TYR A 168 25.44 -4.48 -7.07
CA TYR A 168 25.61 -3.47 -6.04
C TYR A 168 26.98 -2.82 -6.09
N ASP A 169 27.07 -1.57 -5.65
CA ASP A 169 28.34 -0.94 -5.35
C ASP A 169 28.89 -1.34 -3.96
N LYS A 170 30.06 -0.89 -3.59
CA LYS A 170 30.71 -1.19 -2.31
C LYS A 170 29.96 -0.65 -1.07
N PHE A 171 28.99 0.24 -1.26
CA PHE A 171 28.13 0.78 -0.21
C PHE A 171 26.79 0.03 -0.09
N GLY A 172 26.60 -1.03 -0.88
CA GLY A 172 25.36 -1.80 -0.91
C GLY A 172 24.23 -1.14 -1.71
N ARG A 173 24.52 -0.08 -2.50
CA ARG A 173 23.53 0.60 -3.33
C ARG A 173 23.44 -0.10 -4.69
N VAL A 174 22.22 -0.19 -5.26
CA VAL A 174 22.02 -0.83 -6.57
C VAL A 174 22.68 -0.04 -7.67
N ALA A 175 23.72 -0.60 -8.29
CA ALA A 175 24.41 0.00 -9.41
C ALA A 175 23.65 -0.21 -10.73
N TYR A 176 23.32 -1.46 -11.05
CA TYR A 176 22.49 -1.77 -12.22
C TYR A 176 21.80 -3.13 -12.11
N THR A 177 20.73 -3.27 -12.89
CA THR A 177 19.94 -4.51 -12.97
C THR A 177 19.83 -4.98 -14.40
N GLY A 178 19.51 -6.25 -14.59
CA GLY A 178 19.31 -6.81 -15.92
C GLY A 178 18.71 -8.21 -15.92
N LEU A 179 18.51 -8.75 -17.12
CA LEU A 179 18.11 -10.14 -17.38
C LEU A 179 19.33 -10.92 -17.87
N LEU A 180 19.70 -11.94 -17.12
CA LEU A 180 20.77 -12.89 -17.43
C LEU A 180 20.19 -14.09 -18.18
N ASP A 181 20.81 -14.46 -19.32
CA ASP A 181 20.54 -15.73 -20.00
C ASP A 181 21.38 -16.82 -19.33
N SER A 182 20.75 -17.70 -18.54
CA SER A 182 21.45 -18.73 -17.77
C SER A 182 20.52 -19.89 -17.42
N ALA A 183 20.88 -21.10 -17.84
CA ALA A 183 20.12 -22.32 -17.62
C ALA A 183 20.30 -22.97 -16.23
N PRO A 184 21.44 -22.86 -15.50
CA PRO A 184 21.61 -23.46 -14.19
C PRO A 184 20.50 -23.09 -13.20
N GLY A 185 20.06 -24.07 -12.38
CA GLY A 185 19.08 -23.84 -11.31
C GLY A 185 19.67 -23.09 -10.11
N ARG A 186 18.80 -22.78 -9.14
CA ARG A 186 19.11 -21.95 -7.98
C ARG A 186 20.36 -22.37 -7.21
N ASP A 187 20.48 -23.67 -6.90
CA ASP A 187 21.61 -24.20 -6.12
C ASP A 187 22.95 -24.02 -6.86
N ALA A 188 22.97 -24.31 -8.16
CA ALA A 188 24.15 -24.10 -8.99
C ALA A 188 24.51 -22.60 -9.11
N GLN A 189 23.51 -21.72 -9.23
CA GLN A 189 23.72 -20.26 -9.23
C GLN A 189 24.28 -19.78 -7.89
N GLN A 190 23.76 -20.30 -6.76
CA GLN A 190 24.28 -19.96 -5.42
C GLN A 190 25.72 -20.47 -5.24
N SER A 191 26.03 -21.67 -5.70
CA SER A 191 27.39 -22.21 -5.67
C SER A 191 28.35 -21.38 -6.52
N ASN A 192 27.93 -21.01 -7.75
CA ASN A 192 28.73 -20.14 -8.61
C ASN A 192 28.98 -18.78 -7.95
N MET A 193 27.96 -18.20 -7.29
CA MET A 193 28.10 -16.92 -6.57
C MET A 193 29.15 -17.00 -5.46
N VAL A 194 29.11 -18.04 -4.64
CA VAL A 194 30.05 -18.23 -3.53
C VAL A 194 31.51 -18.35 -4.04
N HIS A 195 31.71 -19.00 -5.18
CA HIS A 195 33.08 -19.22 -5.76
C HIS A 195 33.56 -18.02 -6.60
N PHE A 196 32.69 -17.07 -6.91
CA PHE A 196 32.99 -15.95 -7.80
C PHE A 196 33.71 -14.86 -7.06
N GLY A 197 34.69 -14.55 -6.72
CA GLY A 197 35.45 -13.59 -5.95
C GLY A 197 34.97 -12.12 -5.95
N GLY A 198 34.23 -11.68 -6.97
CA GLY A 198 33.77 -10.30 -7.12
C GLY A 198 32.35 -10.10 -6.57
N ASN A 199 32.17 -9.19 -5.61
CA ASN A 199 30.87 -8.97 -4.93
C ASN A 199 30.29 -7.57 -5.17
N ASN A 200 31.10 -6.62 -5.61
CA ASN A 200 30.70 -5.22 -5.82
C ASN A 200 31.19 -4.69 -7.16
N GLU A 201 30.43 -3.76 -7.73
CA GLU A 201 30.81 -2.97 -8.89
C GLU A 201 31.44 -1.65 -8.45
N GLU A 202 32.44 -1.18 -9.20
CA GLU A 202 33.09 0.10 -8.96
C GLU A 202 32.79 1.08 -10.10
N ARG A 203 32.82 2.38 -9.78
CA ARG A 203 32.73 3.42 -10.81
C ARG A 203 33.91 3.30 -11.77
N SER A 204 33.64 3.40 -13.06
CA SER A 204 34.65 3.33 -14.13
C SER A 204 34.48 4.49 -15.11
N ALA A 205 35.54 5.22 -15.37
CA ALA A 205 35.50 6.34 -16.34
C ALA A 205 35.33 5.85 -17.78
N SER A 206 35.87 4.68 -18.11
CA SER A 206 35.70 4.06 -19.45
C SER A 206 34.40 3.27 -19.57
N GLY A 207 34.00 2.61 -18.46
CA GLY A 207 32.79 1.78 -18.42
C GLY A 207 32.81 0.64 -19.44
N PHE A 208 31.60 0.13 -19.72
CA PHE A 208 31.33 -0.83 -20.80
C PHE A 208 30.03 -0.43 -21.54
N THR A 209 29.84 -0.92 -22.76
CA THR A 209 28.63 -0.65 -23.53
C THR A 209 27.74 -1.89 -23.57
N GLN A 210 26.45 -1.73 -23.21
CA GLN A 210 25.45 -2.79 -23.25
C GLN A 210 24.12 -2.21 -23.73
N ASN A 211 23.43 -2.92 -24.64
CA ASN A 211 22.12 -2.52 -25.21
C ASN A 211 22.08 -1.06 -25.69
N GLY A 212 23.15 -0.61 -26.38
CA GLY A 212 23.25 0.76 -26.92
C GLY A 212 23.48 1.86 -25.87
N THR A 213 23.75 1.53 -24.60
CA THR A 213 24.04 2.48 -23.54
C THR A 213 25.40 2.19 -22.90
N THR A 214 26.20 3.23 -22.62
CA THR A 214 27.45 3.11 -21.87
C THR A 214 27.14 3.14 -20.39
N VAL A 215 27.61 2.12 -19.68
CA VAL A 215 27.51 1.95 -18.22
C VAL A 215 28.85 2.30 -17.60
N TYR A 216 28.91 3.36 -16.82
CA TYR A 216 30.15 3.83 -16.18
C TYR A 216 30.42 3.14 -14.84
N TYR A 217 30.34 1.80 -14.85
CA TYR A 217 30.72 0.89 -13.77
C TYR A 217 31.63 -0.20 -14.33
N SER A 218 32.27 -0.94 -13.44
CA SER A 218 32.90 -2.21 -13.77
C SER A 218 31.83 -3.27 -14.15
N SER A 219 32.26 -4.43 -14.61
CA SER A 219 31.43 -5.62 -14.78
C SER A 219 32.14 -6.80 -14.13
N SER A 220 32.51 -6.63 -12.85
CA SER A 220 33.39 -7.53 -12.09
C SER A 220 32.68 -8.33 -11.02
N ALA A 221 31.45 -7.94 -10.63
CA ALA A 221 30.63 -8.70 -9.67
C ALA A 221 29.79 -9.77 -10.37
N TYR A 222 29.40 -10.82 -9.62
CA TYR A 222 28.46 -11.82 -10.10
C TYR A 222 27.06 -11.21 -10.30
N PRO A 223 26.27 -11.65 -11.32
CA PRO A 223 26.62 -12.62 -12.35
C PRO A 223 27.45 -12.03 -13.51
N VAL A 224 28.15 -12.92 -14.22
CA VAL A 224 28.81 -12.59 -15.48
C VAL A 224 28.24 -13.44 -16.58
N GLY A 225 28.33 -12.96 -17.85
CA GLY A 225 27.78 -13.67 -19.01
C GLY A 225 27.01 -12.76 -19.94
N ASN A 226 26.16 -13.36 -20.76
CA ASN A 226 25.28 -12.62 -21.67
C ASN A 226 24.04 -12.12 -20.91
N PHE A 227 23.81 -10.81 -20.94
CA PHE A 227 22.65 -10.23 -20.26
C PHE A 227 22.06 -9.05 -21.03
N THR A 228 20.79 -8.78 -20.77
CA THR A 228 20.12 -7.56 -21.18
C THR A 228 20.07 -6.58 -20.00
N LEU A 229 20.65 -5.38 -20.18
CA LEU A 229 20.62 -4.33 -19.16
C LEU A 229 19.21 -3.74 -19.06
N LEU A 230 18.75 -3.48 -17.83
CA LEU A 230 17.42 -2.92 -17.58
C LEU A 230 17.48 -1.53 -16.92
N THR A 231 18.26 -1.40 -15.86
CA THR A 231 18.41 -0.11 -15.15
C THR A 231 19.86 0.14 -14.80
N VAL A 232 20.26 1.42 -14.72
CA VAL A 232 21.56 1.86 -14.21
C VAL A 232 21.32 3.06 -13.29
N ASN A 233 21.89 3.02 -12.08
CA ASN A 233 21.80 4.11 -11.12
C ASN A 233 23.17 4.67 -10.80
N TYR A 234 23.30 5.98 -10.72
CA TYR A 234 24.53 6.68 -10.41
C TYR A 234 24.38 7.50 -9.14
N TYR A 235 25.35 7.39 -8.28
CA TYR A 235 25.44 8.09 -6.99
C TYR A 235 26.72 8.90 -6.94
N ASP A 236 26.78 9.86 -6.05
CA ASP A 236 27.96 10.67 -5.72
C ASP A 236 28.41 11.61 -6.85
N GLU A 237 28.57 11.10 -8.06
CA GLU A 237 29.10 11.83 -9.22
C GLU A 237 28.25 11.56 -10.46
N TYR A 238 28.00 12.60 -11.24
CA TYR A 238 27.30 12.46 -12.52
C TYR A 238 28.13 11.64 -13.50
N PRO A 239 27.52 10.73 -14.27
CA PRO A 239 28.24 9.99 -15.30
C PRO A 239 28.69 10.92 -16.43
N PRO A 240 29.79 10.58 -17.16
CA PRO A 240 30.22 11.35 -18.34
C PRO A 240 29.09 11.57 -19.32
N GLY A 241 29.01 12.77 -19.91
CA GLY A 241 27.96 13.16 -20.86
C GLY A 241 26.63 13.55 -20.22
N SER A 242 26.57 13.66 -18.87
CA SER A 242 25.43 14.26 -18.19
C SER A 242 25.21 15.71 -18.62
N PRO A 243 23.93 16.16 -18.76
CA PRO A 243 23.66 17.56 -19.04
C PRO A 243 24.13 18.45 -17.91
N GLY A 244 24.51 19.70 -18.24
CA GLY A 244 24.68 20.74 -17.24
C GLY A 244 23.33 21.16 -16.64
N VAL A 245 23.36 21.75 -15.44
CA VAL A 245 22.14 22.34 -14.88
C VAL A 245 21.62 23.40 -15.82
N PHE A 246 20.33 23.37 -16.10
CA PHE A 246 19.64 24.41 -16.86
C PHE A 246 19.21 25.55 -15.92
N ASN A 247 18.97 26.75 -16.42
CA ASN A 247 18.56 27.98 -15.70
C ASN A 247 19.55 28.60 -14.71
N GLY A 248 20.83 28.20 -14.70
CA GLY A 248 21.86 28.86 -13.89
C GLY A 248 21.74 28.69 -12.37
N ALA A 249 20.96 27.72 -11.88
CA ALA A 249 20.82 27.47 -10.46
C ALA A 249 22.15 27.05 -9.85
N SER A 250 22.47 27.56 -8.65
CA SER A 250 23.61 27.09 -7.86
C SER A 250 23.28 25.73 -7.26
N VAL A 251 24.04 24.71 -7.65
CA VAL A 251 23.83 23.32 -7.21
C VAL A 251 25.09 22.71 -6.66
N LEU A 252 24.93 21.69 -5.80
CA LEU A 252 26.03 20.89 -5.31
C LEU A 252 26.73 20.16 -6.47
N GLY A 253 28.07 20.14 -6.41
CA GLY A 253 28.91 19.29 -7.24
C GLY A 253 29.48 18.11 -6.44
N SER A 254 30.27 17.27 -7.12
CA SER A 254 31.04 16.19 -6.49
C SER A 254 32.15 16.71 -5.57
N VAL A 255 32.66 17.91 -5.86
CA VAL A 255 33.64 18.58 -5.00
C VAL A 255 32.91 19.27 -3.86
N PRO A 256 33.31 19.04 -2.58
CA PRO A 256 32.60 19.64 -1.46
C PRO A 256 32.69 21.17 -1.44
N VAL A 257 31.55 21.83 -1.22
CA VAL A 257 31.43 23.26 -0.90
C VAL A 257 30.85 23.37 0.50
N ASN A 258 31.58 24.02 1.41
CA ASN A 258 31.22 24.10 2.84
C ASN A 258 30.92 22.72 3.48
N GLY A 259 31.74 21.71 3.12
CA GLY A 259 31.62 20.36 3.64
C GLY A 259 30.48 19.52 3.03
N ARG A 260 29.74 20.04 2.08
CA ARG A 260 28.63 19.35 1.40
C ARG A 260 28.93 19.13 -0.08
N SER A 261 28.51 18.00 -0.57
CA SER A 261 28.65 17.60 -1.98
C SER A 261 27.52 16.64 -2.34
N THR A 262 27.47 16.18 -3.56
CA THR A 262 26.55 15.12 -4.01
C THR A 262 26.89 13.73 -3.46
N LYS A 263 27.92 13.61 -2.58
CA LYS A 263 28.31 12.33 -1.98
C LYS A 263 27.16 11.72 -1.16
N GLY A 264 26.82 10.48 -1.46
CA GLY A 264 25.68 9.77 -0.87
C GLY A 264 24.36 9.96 -1.62
N LEU A 265 24.26 10.93 -2.52
CA LEU A 265 23.03 11.27 -3.23
C LEU A 265 22.92 10.53 -4.58
N PRO A 266 21.73 10.09 -5.01
CA PRO A 266 21.47 9.61 -6.36
C PRO A 266 21.48 10.81 -7.33
N VAL A 267 22.29 10.76 -8.35
CA VAL A 267 22.48 11.91 -9.27
C VAL A 267 21.94 11.64 -10.67
N ALA A 268 21.89 10.37 -11.10
CA ALA A 268 21.30 9.98 -12.37
C ALA A 268 20.77 8.54 -12.34
N SER A 269 19.77 8.29 -13.16
CA SER A 269 19.20 6.95 -13.41
C SER A 269 18.92 6.79 -14.90
N MET A 270 19.11 5.56 -15.41
CA MET A 270 18.76 5.19 -16.77
C MET A 270 17.90 3.95 -16.73
N VAL A 271 16.74 3.97 -17.39
CA VAL A 271 15.77 2.87 -17.38
C VAL A 271 15.42 2.52 -18.82
N LYS A 272 15.64 1.25 -19.19
CA LYS A 272 15.32 0.72 -20.50
C LYS A 272 13.83 0.42 -20.63
N ASN A 273 13.26 0.60 -21.82
CA ASN A 273 11.98 0.02 -22.17
C ASN A 273 12.10 -1.51 -22.27
N ILE A 274 11.07 -2.22 -21.86
CA ILE A 274 11.05 -3.70 -21.87
C ILE A 274 10.83 -4.21 -23.29
N GLU A 275 9.83 -3.66 -23.99
CA GLU A 275 9.34 -4.16 -25.28
C GLU A 275 10.11 -3.58 -26.47
N ASP A 276 10.91 -2.52 -26.27
CA ASP A 276 11.76 -1.92 -27.31
C ASP A 276 13.18 -1.59 -26.80
N ASN A 277 13.99 -0.87 -27.57
CA ASN A 277 15.35 -0.48 -27.21
C ASN A 277 15.45 0.95 -26.70
N GLY A 278 14.30 1.59 -26.38
CA GLY A 278 14.27 2.95 -25.86
C GLY A 278 14.82 3.04 -24.43
N TRP A 279 15.36 4.20 -24.09
CA TRP A 279 15.87 4.51 -22.77
C TRP A 279 15.29 5.83 -22.28
N THR A 280 14.89 5.87 -21.02
CA THR A 280 14.65 7.11 -20.28
C THR A 280 15.85 7.38 -19.37
N LYS A 281 16.42 8.59 -19.42
CA LYS A 281 17.61 8.99 -18.65
C LYS A 281 17.24 10.18 -17.80
N SER A 282 17.36 10.03 -16.49
CA SER A 282 16.94 11.03 -15.51
C SER A 282 18.14 11.55 -14.71
N TYR A 283 18.14 12.84 -14.41
CA TYR A 283 19.20 13.55 -13.70
C TYR A 283 18.56 14.41 -12.62
N THR A 284 19.18 14.49 -11.44
CA THR A 284 18.70 15.28 -10.30
C THR A 284 19.82 16.16 -9.76
N TRP A 285 19.57 17.44 -9.58
CA TRP A 285 20.49 18.42 -9.00
C TRP A 285 19.97 18.90 -7.65
N TYR A 286 20.89 19.16 -6.76
CA TYR A 286 20.61 19.44 -5.36
C TYR A 286 21.15 20.82 -4.95
N ASP A 287 20.44 21.50 -4.05
CA ASP A 287 20.93 22.73 -3.42
C ASP A 287 22.01 22.44 -2.35
N ASP A 288 22.52 23.48 -1.71
CA ASP A 288 23.54 23.39 -0.65
C ASP A 288 23.05 22.66 0.62
N LYS A 289 21.77 22.35 0.73
CA LYS A 289 21.15 21.58 1.82
C LYS A 289 20.86 20.14 1.42
N ALA A 290 21.35 19.70 0.24
CA ALA A 290 21.09 18.37 -0.34
C ALA A 290 19.60 18.12 -0.66
N ARG A 291 18.82 19.17 -0.94
CA ARG A 291 17.44 19.09 -1.38
C ARG A 291 17.38 19.16 -2.92
N PRO A 292 16.57 18.34 -3.60
CA PRO A 292 16.42 18.41 -5.04
C PRO A 292 15.78 19.76 -5.47
N VAL A 293 16.42 20.45 -6.40
CA VAL A 293 15.94 21.74 -6.92
C VAL A 293 15.77 21.75 -8.42
N ALA A 294 16.35 20.79 -9.13
CA ALA A 294 16.15 20.63 -10.56
C ALA A 294 16.21 19.14 -10.96
N THR A 295 15.42 18.78 -11.97
CA THR A 295 15.44 17.46 -12.57
C THR A 295 15.36 17.55 -14.10
N GLU A 296 15.95 16.61 -14.79
CA GLU A 296 15.78 16.44 -16.25
C GLU A 296 15.53 14.96 -16.54
N SER A 297 14.41 14.65 -17.18
CA SER A 297 14.09 13.33 -17.72
C SER A 297 14.14 13.41 -19.25
N ARG A 298 15.07 12.68 -19.87
CA ARG A 298 15.17 12.51 -21.33
C ARG A 298 14.42 11.25 -21.73
N ASN A 299 13.33 11.40 -22.42
CA ASN A 299 12.46 10.29 -22.81
C ASN A 299 13.04 9.49 -24.00
N HIS A 300 12.48 8.34 -24.26
CA HIS A 300 12.88 7.40 -25.31
C HIS A 300 12.63 7.91 -26.74
N LEU A 301 11.90 9.03 -26.92
CA LEU A 301 11.65 9.67 -28.22
C LEU A 301 12.66 10.78 -28.52
N GLY A 302 13.60 11.06 -27.60
CA GLY A 302 14.61 12.12 -27.75
C GLY A 302 14.16 13.51 -27.27
N GLY A 303 12.98 13.62 -26.68
CA GLY A 303 12.54 14.80 -25.97
C GLY A 303 12.93 14.80 -24.49
N TYR A 304 12.37 15.74 -23.74
CA TYR A 304 12.69 15.88 -22.30
C TYR A 304 11.56 16.51 -21.52
N THR A 305 11.60 16.26 -20.21
CA THR A 305 10.89 17.05 -19.20
C THR A 305 11.93 17.57 -18.20
N ARG A 306 12.02 18.89 -18.05
CA ARG A 306 12.91 19.59 -17.12
C ARG A 306 12.08 20.31 -16.09
N THR A 307 12.37 20.09 -14.83
CA THR A 307 11.68 20.75 -13.71
C THR A 307 12.69 21.53 -12.89
N SER A 308 12.37 22.79 -12.56
CA SER A 308 13.18 23.63 -11.70
C SER A 308 12.30 24.22 -10.61
N SER A 309 12.67 24.04 -9.34
CA SER A 309 11.92 24.50 -8.19
C SER A 309 12.70 25.48 -7.33
N VAL A 310 12.04 26.52 -6.85
CA VAL A 310 12.52 27.41 -5.80
C VAL A 310 11.91 26.92 -4.49
N LEU A 311 12.75 26.59 -3.52
CA LEU A 311 12.32 26.04 -2.24
C LEU A 311 12.33 27.11 -1.14
N ALA A 312 11.32 27.10 -0.28
CA ALA A 312 11.34 27.81 0.98
C ALA A 312 12.41 27.24 1.94
N PHE A 313 12.64 27.92 3.06
CA PHE A 313 13.55 27.41 4.10
C PHE A 313 13.14 26.02 4.61
N SER A 314 11.85 25.78 4.77
CA SER A 314 11.28 24.48 5.19
C SER A 314 11.46 23.35 4.16
N GLY A 315 11.82 23.65 2.91
CA GLY A 315 11.98 22.68 1.82
C GLY A 315 10.78 22.55 0.89
N VAL A 316 9.64 23.15 1.20
CA VAL A 316 8.48 23.17 0.29
C VAL A 316 8.74 24.06 -0.92
N PRO A 317 8.29 23.71 -2.14
CA PRO A 317 8.46 24.53 -3.32
C PRO A 317 7.55 25.79 -3.24
N THR A 318 8.12 26.97 -3.49
CA THR A 318 7.35 28.21 -3.64
C THR A 318 7.04 28.54 -5.09
N SER A 319 7.85 28.02 -6.01
CA SER A 319 7.62 28.09 -7.44
C SER A 319 8.27 26.90 -8.13
N THR A 320 7.61 26.36 -9.15
CA THR A 320 8.13 25.31 -10.01
C THR A 320 7.93 25.72 -11.47
N THR A 321 8.96 25.53 -12.29
CA THR A 321 8.86 25.74 -13.74
C THR A 321 9.20 24.44 -14.43
N ILE A 322 8.34 24.02 -15.37
CA ILE A 322 8.46 22.78 -16.13
C ILE A 322 8.60 23.11 -17.60
N TYR A 323 9.63 22.57 -18.22
CA TYR A 323 9.89 22.63 -19.65
C TYR A 323 9.73 21.24 -20.26
N HIS A 324 8.85 21.09 -21.24
CA HIS A 324 8.55 19.79 -21.81
C HIS A 324 8.64 19.79 -23.33
N LYS A 325 9.29 18.77 -23.90
CA LYS A 325 9.28 18.43 -25.34
C LYS A 325 9.02 16.95 -25.53
N ARG A 326 8.14 16.59 -26.46
CA ARG A 326 7.91 15.19 -26.82
C ARG A 326 9.15 14.54 -27.46
N ASP A 327 9.74 15.23 -28.42
CA ASP A 327 10.91 14.79 -29.20
C ASP A 327 11.75 16.01 -29.61
N ALA A 328 12.85 15.78 -30.33
CA ALA A 328 13.76 16.86 -30.73
C ALA A 328 13.11 17.90 -31.65
N ALA A 329 12.12 17.49 -32.47
CA ALA A 329 11.46 18.35 -33.47
C ALA A 329 10.25 19.12 -32.87
N SER A 330 9.70 18.66 -31.75
CA SER A 330 8.52 19.28 -31.13
C SER A 330 8.81 20.66 -30.55
N GLY A 331 7.80 21.53 -30.52
CA GLY A 331 7.84 22.78 -29.74
C GLY A 331 7.98 22.51 -28.24
N GLU A 332 8.64 23.43 -27.53
CA GLU A 332 8.73 23.38 -26.07
C GLU A 332 7.46 23.95 -25.45
N MET A 333 6.87 23.24 -24.50
CA MET A 333 5.83 23.75 -23.62
C MET A 333 6.46 24.16 -22.29
N VAL A 334 6.09 25.34 -21.81
CA VAL A 334 6.55 25.84 -20.52
C VAL A 334 5.36 26.00 -19.59
N MET A 335 5.44 25.41 -18.41
CA MET A 335 4.46 25.59 -17.34
C MET A 335 5.13 26.20 -16.13
N LYS A 336 4.45 27.13 -15.49
CA LYS A 336 4.87 27.75 -14.24
C LYS A 336 3.80 27.52 -13.19
N GLU A 337 4.22 27.03 -12.05
CA GLU A 337 3.39 26.88 -10.86
C GLU A 337 3.94 27.74 -9.73
N GLU A 338 3.05 28.36 -8.97
CA GLU A 338 3.41 29.11 -7.77
C GLU A 338 2.56 28.65 -6.61
N PHE A 339 3.20 28.51 -5.44
CA PHE A 339 2.60 27.97 -4.24
C PHE A 339 2.76 28.98 -3.09
N SER A 340 1.70 29.22 -2.37
CA SER A 340 1.72 30.01 -1.14
C SER A 340 1.29 29.12 0.02
N TYR A 341 2.00 29.23 1.14
CA TYR A 341 1.78 28.43 2.33
C TYR A 341 1.50 29.32 3.54
N ASP A 342 0.78 28.77 4.51
CA ASP A 342 0.65 29.41 5.82
C ASP A 342 1.89 29.13 6.72
N HIS A 343 1.83 29.60 7.96
CA HIS A 343 2.90 29.43 8.94
C HIS A 343 3.13 27.98 9.40
N GLN A 344 2.22 27.05 9.09
CA GLN A 344 2.33 25.61 9.35
C GLN A 344 2.78 24.84 8.09
N ASN A 345 3.20 25.53 7.02
CA ASN A 345 3.52 24.97 5.71
C ASN A 345 2.36 24.22 5.03
N ARG A 346 1.09 24.60 5.32
CA ARG A 346 -0.07 24.09 4.60
C ARG A 346 -0.31 24.96 3.36
N LEU A 347 -0.62 24.32 2.23
CA LEU A 347 -0.85 24.99 0.95
C LEU A 347 -2.10 25.85 1.01
N VAL A 348 -1.95 27.17 0.89
CA VAL A 348 -3.07 28.13 0.89
C VAL A 348 -3.48 28.48 -0.54
N LYS A 349 -2.53 28.59 -1.47
CA LYS A 349 -2.82 28.98 -2.85
C LYS A 349 -1.88 28.27 -3.82
N HIS A 350 -2.45 27.74 -4.90
CA HIS A 350 -1.74 27.16 -6.04
C HIS A 350 -2.19 27.83 -7.34
N THR A 351 -1.24 28.34 -8.10
CA THR A 351 -1.48 28.92 -9.42
C THR A 351 -0.74 28.13 -10.50
N HIS A 352 -1.27 28.17 -11.72
CA HIS A 352 -0.69 27.51 -12.89
C HIS A 352 -0.73 28.44 -14.09
N GLN A 353 0.31 28.42 -14.93
CA GLN A 353 0.43 29.22 -16.13
C GLN A 353 1.06 28.38 -17.25
N VAL A 354 0.47 28.39 -18.43
CA VAL A 354 0.97 27.68 -19.61
C VAL A 354 1.50 28.68 -20.65
N ASN A 355 2.74 28.49 -21.13
CA ASN A 355 3.39 29.27 -22.19
C ASN A 355 3.29 30.79 -22.02
N GLY A 356 3.37 31.30 -20.78
CA GLY A 356 3.25 32.74 -20.50
C GLY A 356 1.84 33.31 -20.72
N GLY A 357 0.83 32.45 -20.92
CA GLY A 357 -0.59 32.86 -21.00
C GLY A 357 -1.13 33.38 -19.67
N PRO A 358 -2.46 33.53 -19.53
CA PRO A 358 -3.07 33.95 -18.27
C PRO A 358 -2.75 32.99 -17.13
N VAL A 359 -2.55 33.57 -15.93
CA VAL A 359 -2.37 32.78 -14.69
C VAL A 359 -3.74 32.30 -14.23
N GLU A 360 -3.85 30.97 -14.01
CA GLU A 360 -5.02 30.34 -13.43
C GLU A 360 -4.77 30.02 -11.96
N ILE A 361 -5.69 30.40 -11.08
CA ILE A 361 -5.69 29.95 -9.69
C ILE A 361 -6.37 28.58 -9.67
N LEU A 362 -5.60 27.51 -9.52
CA LEU A 362 -6.16 26.18 -9.45
C LEU A 362 -6.97 25.99 -8.18
N THR A 363 -6.38 26.36 -7.02
CA THR A 363 -7.06 26.30 -5.73
C THR A 363 -6.60 27.38 -4.77
N GLU A 364 -7.53 27.85 -3.92
CA GLU A 364 -7.26 28.61 -2.70
C GLU A 364 -7.91 27.88 -1.52
N ASN A 365 -7.11 27.48 -0.54
CA ASN A 365 -7.48 26.59 0.56
C ASN A 365 -7.64 27.35 1.88
N ILE A 366 -8.67 27.00 2.65
CA ILE A 366 -8.92 27.48 4.00
C ILE A 366 -8.97 26.28 4.94
N TYR A 367 -8.25 26.38 6.05
CA TYR A 367 -8.14 25.32 7.05
C TYR A 367 -8.83 25.73 8.35
N ASN A 368 -9.48 24.78 9.02
CA ASN A 368 -10.05 24.99 10.34
C ASN A 368 -8.95 24.97 11.43
N GLU A 369 -9.36 25.24 12.69
CA GLU A 369 -8.46 25.28 13.86
C GLU A 369 -7.74 23.93 14.13
N LEU A 370 -8.30 22.80 13.68
CA LEU A 370 -7.70 21.46 13.77
C LEU A 370 -6.74 21.17 12.61
N GLY A 371 -6.55 22.10 11.68
CA GLY A 371 -5.68 21.93 10.52
C GLY A 371 -6.31 21.15 9.36
N GLN A 372 -7.59 20.84 9.42
CA GLN A 372 -8.31 20.13 8.35
C GLN A 372 -8.76 21.13 7.27
N LEU A 373 -8.77 20.72 6.00
CA LEU A 373 -9.20 21.53 4.87
C LEU A 373 -10.71 21.81 4.96
N GLU A 374 -11.08 23.00 5.46
CA GLU A 374 -12.48 23.37 5.65
C GLU A 374 -13.15 23.76 4.33
N SER A 375 -12.46 24.55 3.51
CA SER A 375 -12.98 24.94 2.20
C SER A 375 -11.87 25.24 1.20
N ARG A 376 -12.22 25.15 -0.08
CA ARG A 376 -11.36 25.51 -1.20
C ARG A 376 -12.14 26.19 -2.31
N ASN A 377 -11.54 27.21 -2.92
CA ASN A 377 -12.04 27.87 -4.12
C ASN A 377 -11.22 27.35 -5.31
N ILE A 378 -11.92 26.87 -6.33
CA ILE A 378 -11.33 26.21 -7.50
C ILE A 378 -11.51 27.11 -8.74
N GLY A 379 -10.49 27.15 -9.61
CA GLY A 379 -10.59 27.73 -10.95
C GLY A 379 -10.91 29.22 -10.97
N ASN A 380 -10.05 30.03 -10.34
CA ASN A 380 -10.34 31.47 -10.17
C ASN A 380 -11.70 31.76 -9.47
N GLY A 381 -12.14 30.82 -8.59
CA GLY A 381 -13.37 30.97 -7.81
C GLY A 381 -14.66 30.56 -8.55
N ILE A 382 -14.60 29.87 -9.69
CA ILE A 382 -15.80 29.38 -10.39
C ILE A 382 -16.58 28.34 -9.58
N GLN A 383 -15.93 27.59 -8.70
CA GLN A 383 -16.54 26.75 -7.69
C GLN A 383 -15.88 26.92 -6.33
N SER A 384 -16.67 26.82 -5.28
CA SER A 384 -16.19 26.77 -3.90
C SER A 384 -16.70 25.46 -3.28
N ILE A 385 -15.81 24.70 -2.67
CA ILE A 385 -16.10 23.41 -2.06
C ILE A 385 -15.94 23.56 -0.55
N LYS A 386 -16.93 23.11 0.23
CA LYS A 386 -16.87 23.09 1.70
C LYS A 386 -16.83 21.65 2.18
N ASN A 387 -15.92 21.35 3.13
CA ASN A 387 -15.78 20.05 3.76
C ASN A 387 -16.23 20.10 5.23
N GLU A 388 -16.78 18.99 5.71
CA GLU A 388 -17.10 18.78 7.13
C GLU A 388 -16.52 17.44 7.58
N TYR A 389 -16.07 17.37 8.82
CA TYR A 389 -15.38 16.20 9.38
C TYR A 389 -16.03 15.79 10.70
N ASN A 390 -15.93 14.50 11.03
CA ASN A 390 -16.30 14.00 12.34
C ASN A 390 -15.16 14.20 13.37
N ILE A 391 -15.44 13.88 14.63
CA ILE A 391 -14.47 14.01 15.73
C ILE A 391 -13.21 13.13 15.55
N ARG A 392 -13.27 12.08 14.74
CA ARG A 392 -12.13 11.21 14.40
C ARG A 392 -11.30 11.77 13.23
N GLY A 393 -11.71 12.88 12.64
CA GLY A 393 -11.07 13.51 11.50
C GLY A 393 -11.48 12.95 10.13
N ALA A 394 -12.39 11.97 10.08
CA ALA A 394 -12.90 11.45 8.81
C ALA A 394 -13.87 12.43 8.15
N LEU A 395 -13.77 12.57 6.82
CA LEU A 395 -14.67 13.39 6.01
C LEU A 395 -16.11 12.89 6.16
N THR A 396 -17.03 13.79 6.44
CA THR A 396 -18.47 13.47 6.51
C THR A 396 -19.26 14.13 5.38
N LYS A 397 -18.79 15.29 4.89
CA LYS A 397 -19.53 16.01 3.85
C LYS A 397 -18.59 16.85 2.99
N MET A 398 -18.86 16.87 1.69
CA MET A 398 -18.34 17.79 0.71
C MET A 398 -19.52 18.52 0.07
N ASN A 399 -19.76 19.79 0.36
CA ASN A 399 -20.98 20.51 0.08
C ASN A 399 -22.23 19.78 0.63
N ASP A 400 -23.39 20.40 0.60
CA ASP A 400 -24.63 19.71 1.03
C ASP A 400 -25.37 19.12 -0.19
N PRO A 401 -25.47 17.78 -0.33
CA PRO A 401 -26.17 17.20 -1.45
C PRO A 401 -27.67 17.45 -1.44
N ARG A 402 -28.26 17.89 -0.31
CA ARG A 402 -29.68 18.26 -0.21
C ARG A 402 -29.94 19.71 -0.58
N ASN A 403 -28.89 20.53 -0.61
CA ASN A 403 -28.98 21.95 -0.92
C ASN A 403 -27.71 22.43 -1.66
N LEU A 404 -27.64 22.13 -2.95
CA LEU A 404 -26.47 22.45 -3.77
C LEU A 404 -26.31 23.95 -3.98
N MET A 405 -27.39 24.73 -3.98
CA MET A 405 -27.37 26.16 -4.32
C MET A 405 -26.66 26.39 -5.67
N ASN A 406 -25.46 26.99 -5.62
CA ASN A 406 -24.59 27.24 -6.78
C ASN A 406 -23.43 26.21 -6.91
N LYS A 407 -23.46 25.11 -6.15
CA LYS A 407 -22.48 24.04 -6.23
C LYS A 407 -22.88 23.02 -7.29
N LEU A 408 -21.90 22.51 -8.05
CA LEU A 408 -22.18 21.53 -9.09
C LEU A 408 -22.38 20.11 -8.53
N PHE A 409 -21.76 19.82 -7.37
CA PHE A 409 -21.76 18.51 -6.74
C PHE A 409 -21.75 18.62 -5.22
N GLY A 410 -22.51 17.77 -4.56
CA GLY A 410 -22.50 17.58 -3.11
C GLY A 410 -22.50 16.11 -2.75
N PHE A 411 -21.89 15.77 -1.63
CA PHE A 411 -21.61 14.41 -1.23
C PHE A 411 -21.51 14.30 0.30
N GLU A 412 -22.14 13.26 0.89
CA GLU A 412 -22.16 13.03 2.34
C GLU A 412 -21.88 11.57 2.64
N LEU A 413 -20.95 11.32 3.57
CA LEU A 413 -20.65 10.02 4.15
C LEU A 413 -21.27 9.90 5.53
N LYS A 414 -22.05 8.85 5.76
CA LYS A 414 -22.71 8.59 7.02
C LYS A 414 -22.17 7.30 7.63
N TYR A 415 -21.75 7.40 8.87
CA TYR A 415 -21.24 6.31 9.68
C TYR A 415 -22.26 5.88 10.72
N ILE A 416 -22.58 6.76 11.66
CA ILE A 416 -23.40 6.50 12.85
C ILE A 416 -24.83 7.03 12.76
N ASN A 417 -25.17 7.75 11.71
CA ASN A 417 -26.50 8.37 11.49
C ASN A 417 -27.08 8.04 10.10
N PRO A 418 -27.07 6.75 9.66
CA PRO A 418 -27.71 6.37 8.42
C PRO A 418 -29.23 6.49 8.52
N SER A 419 -29.90 6.56 7.36
CA SER A 419 -31.36 6.61 7.27
C SER A 419 -32.00 5.27 6.89
N GLY A 420 -31.26 4.40 6.16
CA GLY A 420 -31.79 3.15 5.57
C GLY A 420 -31.01 1.89 5.91
N THR A 421 -30.02 1.95 6.82
CA THR A 421 -29.21 0.79 7.23
C THR A 421 -28.76 0.90 8.67
N SER A 422 -28.01 -0.08 9.16
CA SER A 422 -27.46 -0.08 10.52
C SER A 422 -26.26 0.87 10.64
N LYS A 423 -26.13 1.53 11.79
CA LYS A 423 -24.98 2.34 12.17
C LYS A 423 -23.68 1.52 12.08
N LYS A 424 -22.56 2.20 11.77
CA LYS A 424 -21.22 1.63 11.75
C LYS A 424 -20.28 2.47 12.61
N TYR A 425 -19.64 1.83 13.58
CA TYR A 425 -18.77 2.50 14.55
C TYR A 425 -17.28 2.23 14.29
N ASN A 426 -16.97 1.17 13.53
CA ASN A 426 -15.61 0.71 13.22
C ASN A 426 -14.97 1.44 12.01
N GLY A 427 -15.59 2.53 11.56
CA GLY A 427 -15.10 3.32 10.43
C GLY A 427 -15.60 2.85 9.05
N ASN A 428 -16.39 1.78 8.98
CA ASN A 428 -17.11 1.45 7.75
C ASN A 428 -18.18 2.51 7.44
N ILE A 429 -18.36 2.82 6.18
CA ILE A 429 -19.37 3.76 5.72
C ILE A 429 -20.72 3.04 5.65
N ALA A 430 -21.70 3.53 6.38
CA ALA A 430 -23.06 2.96 6.36
C ALA A 430 -23.88 3.41 5.16
N GLU A 431 -23.78 4.70 4.79
CA GLU A 431 -24.48 5.29 3.64
C GLU A 431 -23.61 6.37 2.99
N THR A 432 -23.82 6.55 1.68
CA THR A 432 -23.31 7.68 0.90
C THR A 432 -24.47 8.37 0.20
N ASP A 433 -24.69 9.67 0.48
CA ASP A 433 -25.64 10.52 -0.26
C ASP A 433 -24.87 11.43 -1.23
N TRP A 434 -25.41 11.65 -2.42
CA TRP A 434 -24.87 12.64 -3.36
C TRP A 434 -25.93 13.23 -4.27
N ALA A 435 -25.63 14.40 -4.80
CA ALA A 435 -26.42 15.05 -5.83
C ALA A 435 -25.53 15.84 -6.79
N THR A 436 -25.97 15.98 -8.04
CA THR A 436 -25.36 16.82 -9.06
C THR A 436 -26.33 17.93 -9.47
N GLN A 437 -25.80 19.07 -9.87
CA GLN A 437 -26.64 20.19 -10.32
C GLN A 437 -27.36 19.88 -11.65
N SER A 438 -26.86 18.91 -12.41
CA SER A 438 -27.45 18.54 -13.73
C SER A 438 -28.92 18.20 -13.65
N ASP A 439 -29.37 17.55 -12.58
CA ASP A 439 -30.79 17.18 -12.37
C ASP A 439 -31.30 17.44 -10.94
N GLY A 440 -30.41 17.82 -10.01
CA GLY A 440 -30.78 18.08 -8.61
C GLY A 440 -31.25 16.85 -7.83
N THR A 441 -31.13 15.66 -8.40
CA THR A 441 -31.62 14.41 -7.80
C THR A 441 -30.72 13.99 -6.66
N LEU A 442 -31.27 13.88 -5.44
CA LEU A 442 -30.57 13.29 -4.31
C LEU A 442 -30.56 11.76 -4.47
N ARG A 443 -29.37 11.20 -4.47
CA ARG A 443 -29.11 9.77 -4.60
C ARG A 443 -28.43 9.23 -3.36
N ARG A 444 -28.63 7.96 -3.08
CA ARG A 444 -28.06 7.26 -1.92
C ARG A 444 -27.67 5.84 -2.27
N TYR A 445 -26.52 5.41 -1.68
CA TYR A 445 -26.22 4.03 -1.43
C TYR A 445 -26.26 3.73 0.06
N SER A 446 -26.94 2.64 0.45
CA SER A 446 -26.90 2.05 1.79
C SER A 446 -26.12 0.74 1.71
N TYR A 447 -25.14 0.54 2.62
CA TYR A 447 -24.23 -0.59 2.55
C TYR A 447 -24.45 -1.58 3.69
N GLN A 448 -24.23 -2.86 3.38
CA GLN A 448 -24.18 -3.94 4.36
C GLN A 448 -22.88 -4.71 4.23
N TYR A 449 -22.31 -5.08 5.38
CA TYR A 449 -21.04 -5.79 5.49
C TYR A 449 -21.21 -7.07 6.29
N ASP A 450 -20.35 -8.06 6.04
CA ASP A 450 -20.23 -9.24 6.88
C ASP A 450 -19.33 -9.00 8.11
N GLY A 451 -19.14 -10.04 8.94
CA GLY A 451 -18.34 -9.95 10.17
C GLY A 451 -16.84 -9.75 9.98
N VAL A 452 -16.33 -9.82 8.74
CA VAL A 452 -14.94 -9.48 8.38
C VAL A 452 -14.85 -8.21 7.55
N ASN A 453 -15.91 -7.40 7.57
CA ASN A 453 -16.00 -6.11 6.91
C ASN A 453 -16.00 -6.14 5.36
N ARG A 454 -16.31 -7.31 4.71
CA ARG A 454 -16.50 -7.38 3.25
C ARG A 454 -17.89 -6.83 2.89
N LEU A 455 -17.97 -6.08 1.81
CA LEU A 455 -19.25 -5.54 1.31
C LEU A 455 -20.14 -6.68 0.80
N LYS A 456 -21.32 -6.83 1.38
CA LYS A 456 -22.35 -7.78 0.91
C LYS A 456 -23.39 -7.14 0.01
N GLU A 457 -23.82 -5.92 0.34
CA GLU A 457 -24.87 -5.24 -0.41
C GLU A 457 -24.62 -3.74 -0.50
N GLY A 458 -24.81 -3.18 -1.68
CA GLY A 458 -25.02 -1.76 -1.94
C GLY A 458 -26.41 -1.56 -2.51
N ASN A 459 -27.33 -0.99 -1.74
CA ASN A 459 -28.70 -0.74 -2.16
C ASN A 459 -28.88 0.74 -2.51
N TYR A 460 -29.27 0.99 -3.76
CA TYR A 460 -29.46 2.34 -4.30
C TYR A 460 -30.86 2.87 -4.02
N TRP A 461 -30.98 4.18 -3.85
CA TRP A 461 -32.21 4.94 -3.76
C TRP A 461 -32.00 6.34 -4.34
N ASP A 462 -33.05 6.95 -4.91
CA ASP A 462 -33.08 8.37 -5.26
C ASP A 462 -34.45 9.00 -4.98
N ASN A 463 -34.51 10.33 -4.91
CA ASN A 463 -35.74 11.07 -4.69
C ASN A 463 -36.45 11.46 -5.99
N ALA A 464 -35.94 11.07 -7.14
CA ALA A 464 -36.64 11.23 -8.45
C ALA A 464 -37.66 10.12 -8.69
N GLY A 465 -37.73 9.13 -7.78
CA GLY A 465 -38.65 8.02 -7.84
C GLY A 465 -38.18 6.85 -8.68
N ALA A 466 -36.86 6.65 -8.78
CA ALA A 466 -36.34 5.41 -9.34
C ALA A 466 -37.01 4.21 -8.67
N ILE A 467 -37.30 3.19 -9.45
CA ILE A 467 -37.90 1.95 -8.95
C ILE A 467 -36.94 1.39 -7.87
N SER A 468 -37.54 1.05 -6.72
CA SER A 468 -36.77 0.44 -5.61
C SER A 468 -35.98 -0.77 -6.11
N GLY A 469 -34.67 -0.84 -5.77
CA GLY A 469 -33.77 -1.87 -6.23
C GLY A 469 -33.02 -1.56 -7.55
N SER A 470 -33.20 -0.34 -8.16
CA SER A 470 -32.32 0.11 -9.25
C SER A 470 -30.88 0.20 -8.77
N TYR A 471 -29.93 -0.07 -9.68
CA TYR A 471 -28.47 0.03 -9.44
C TYR A 471 -27.97 -0.68 -8.18
N ALA A 472 -28.67 -1.70 -7.68
CA ALA A 472 -28.20 -2.49 -6.54
C ALA A 472 -27.04 -3.42 -6.95
N GLU A 473 -26.12 -3.65 -6.01
CA GLU A 473 -25.03 -4.63 -6.14
C GLU A 473 -24.99 -5.53 -4.90
N ARG A 474 -25.01 -6.86 -5.09
CA ARG A 474 -25.01 -7.87 -4.02
C ARG A 474 -23.98 -8.94 -4.30
N LEU A 475 -23.24 -9.35 -3.26
CA LEU A 475 -22.13 -10.29 -3.39
C LEU A 475 -22.20 -11.39 -2.34
N ASN A 476 -21.71 -12.56 -2.74
CA ASN A 476 -21.42 -13.68 -1.85
C ASN A 476 -19.96 -14.08 -1.99
N TYR A 477 -19.39 -14.57 -0.90
CA TYR A 477 -17.96 -14.91 -0.81
C TYR A 477 -17.76 -16.31 -0.26
N ASP A 478 -16.65 -16.95 -0.65
CA ASP A 478 -16.13 -18.08 0.09
C ASP A 478 -15.29 -17.64 1.31
N VAL A 479 -14.77 -18.61 2.05
CA VAL A 479 -13.97 -18.34 3.26
C VAL A 479 -12.57 -17.74 2.96
N ASN A 480 -12.09 -17.81 1.72
CA ASN A 480 -10.86 -17.12 1.27
C ASN A 480 -11.13 -15.70 0.75
N GLY A 481 -12.39 -15.25 0.72
CA GLY A 481 -12.75 -13.95 0.15
C GLY A 481 -12.94 -13.95 -1.37
N ASN A 482 -12.92 -15.10 -2.04
CA ASN A 482 -13.27 -15.17 -3.44
C ASN A 482 -14.77 -14.90 -3.62
N ILE A 483 -15.15 -14.05 -4.58
CA ILE A 483 -16.55 -13.78 -4.93
C ILE A 483 -17.13 -15.05 -5.57
N THR A 484 -18.18 -15.60 -4.98
CA THR A 484 -18.86 -16.80 -5.51
C THR A 484 -20.11 -16.46 -6.31
N GLY A 485 -20.70 -15.30 -6.07
CA GLY A 485 -21.84 -14.77 -6.80
C GLY A 485 -21.90 -13.26 -6.71
N LEU A 486 -22.34 -12.63 -7.80
CA LEU A 486 -22.55 -11.19 -7.87
C LEU A 486 -23.86 -10.92 -8.63
N GLN A 487 -24.72 -10.10 -8.05
CA GLN A 487 -25.94 -9.66 -8.69
C GLN A 487 -25.94 -8.14 -8.82
N ARG A 488 -26.26 -7.64 -10.01
CA ARG A 488 -26.53 -6.21 -10.26
C ARG A 488 -27.86 -5.99 -10.91
N THR A 489 -28.46 -4.84 -10.60
CA THR A 489 -29.65 -4.35 -11.29
C THR A 489 -29.31 -3.04 -12.00
N GLY A 490 -29.95 -2.80 -13.14
CA GLY A 490 -29.86 -1.53 -13.88
C GLY A 490 -30.93 -0.54 -13.46
N LEU A 491 -31.10 0.53 -14.25
CA LEU A 491 -32.21 1.46 -14.11
C LEU A 491 -33.55 0.71 -14.23
N GLY A 492 -34.48 1.00 -13.32
CA GLY A 492 -35.79 0.33 -13.28
C GLY A 492 -35.76 -1.05 -12.63
N ALA A 493 -34.71 -1.37 -11.88
CA ALA A 493 -34.50 -2.62 -11.13
C ALA A 493 -34.49 -3.90 -12.00
N GLY A 494 -34.33 -3.77 -13.31
CA GLY A 494 -34.10 -4.90 -14.20
C GLY A 494 -32.78 -5.59 -13.86
N VAL A 495 -32.75 -6.93 -13.79
CA VAL A 495 -31.54 -7.68 -13.55
C VAL A 495 -30.53 -7.43 -14.69
N MET A 496 -29.38 -6.88 -14.35
CA MET A 496 -28.30 -6.61 -15.29
C MET A 496 -27.28 -7.74 -15.28
N ASP A 497 -26.90 -8.19 -14.09
CA ASP A 497 -25.97 -9.30 -13.87
C ASP A 497 -26.56 -10.29 -12.85
N GLN A 498 -26.41 -11.58 -13.12
CA GLN A 498 -26.68 -12.68 -12.19
C GLN A 498 -25.51 -13.67 -12.30
N LEU A 499 -24.36 -13.27 -11.82
CA LEU A 499 -23.08 -13.96 -12.05
C LEU A 499 -22.86 -15.09 -11.05
N GLY A 500 -22.53 -16.27 -11.56
CA GLY A 500 -22.00 -17.40 -10.80
C GLY A 500 -20.53 -17.62 -11.17
N TYR A 501 -19.67 -17.64 -10.18
CA TYR A 501 -18.21 -17.77 -10.33
C TYR A 501 -17.77 -19.23 -10.11
N THR A 502 -17.02 -19.78 -11.04
CA THR A 502 -16.44 -21.13 -10.94
C THR A 502 -14.92 -21.04 -10.81
N TYR A 503 -14.41 -21.58 -9.72
CA TYR A 503 -12.98 -21.62 -9.42
C TYR A 503 -12.37 -22.95 -9.80
N ASP A 504 -11.07 -22.95 -10.14
CA ASP A 504 -10.29 -24.11 -10.53
C ASP A 504 -10.23 -25.18 -9.42
N GLN A 505 -9.79 -26.39 -9.76
CA GLN A 505 -9.69 -27.53 -8.83
C GLN A 505 -10.99 -27.78 -8.04
N SER A 506 -12.15 -27.67 -8.70
CA SER A 506 -13.47 -27.84 -8.07
C SER A 506 -13.70 -26.90 -6.87
N GLY A 507 -13.20 -25.66 -6.97
CA GLY A 507 -13.29 -24.64 -5.93
C GLY A 507 -12.19 -24.72 -4.88
N ASN A 508 -11.12 -25.48 -5.13
CA ASN A 508 -9.94 -25.55 -4.25
C ASN A 508 -8.77 -24.71 -4.80
N SER A 509 -9.07 -23.59 -5.40
CA SER A 509 -8.12 -22.62 -5.96
C SER A 509 -8.71 -21.23 -5.92
N ASN A 510 -7.85 -20.20 -5.93
CA ASN A 510 -8.28 -18.81 -6.07
C ASN A 510 -8.35 -18.36 -7.56
N LYS A 511 -8.03 -19.25 -8.52
CA LYS A 511 -8.12 -18.95 -9.95
C LYS A 511 -9.56 -19.07 -10.43
N LEU A 512 -10.11 -17.99 -10.96
CA LEU A 512 -11.45 -17.95 -11.56
C LEU A 512 -11.40 -18.49 -12.99
N ILE A 513 -11.97 -19.66 -13.23
CA ILE A 513 -11.89 -20.29 -14.55
C ILE A 513 -13.14 -20.09 -15.41
N ARG A 514 -14.24 -19.62 -14.84
CA ARG A 514 -15.48 -19.37 -15.59
C ARG A 514 -16.42 -18.45 -14.81
N VAL A 515 -17.14 -17.63 -15.56
CA VAL A 515 -18.28 -16.85 -15.05
C VAL A 515 -19.49 -17.13 -15.91
N ASN A 516 -20.61 -17.51 -15.28
CA ASN A 516 -21.89 -17.67 -15.96
C ASN A 516 -22.80 -16.52 -15.54
N ASP A 517 -23.39 -15.83 -16.53
CA ASP A 517 -24.41 -14.84 -16.28
C ASP A 517 -25.79 -15.41 -16.62
N ALA A 518 -26.60 -15.65 -15.60
CA ALA A 518 -27.96 -16.15 -15.76
C ALA A 518 -28.98 -15.04 -16.11
N SER A 519 -28.58 -13.77 -16.12
CA SER A 519 -29.45 -12.66 -16.50
C SER A 519 -29.75 -12.65 -18.01
N GLY A 520 -28.84 -13.11 -18.82
CA GLY A 520 -28.88 -13.01 -20.28
C GLY A 520 -28.72 -11.58 -20.80
N ASN A 521 -28.30 -10.63 -19.95
CA ASN A 521 -28.17 -9.20 -20.28
C ASN A 521 -26.69 -8.83 -20.38
N ALA A 522 -26.23 -8.43 -21.58
CA ALA A 522 -24.83 -8.07 -21.82
C ALA A 522 -24.46 -6.64 -21.38
N ALA A 523 -25.33 -5.91 -20.69
CA ALA A 523 -25.08 -4.52 -20.30
C ALA A 523 -24.05 -4.37 -19.15
N GLY A 524 -23.94 -5.38 -18.30
CA GLY A 524 -22.92 -5.47 -17.24
C GLY A 524 -21.78 -6.38 -17.66
N TYR A 525 -21.82 -7.64 -17.23
CA TYR A 525 -20.91 -8.67 -17.68
C TYR A 525 -21.35 -9.21 -19.05
N PRO A 526 -20.45 -9.42 -20.01
CA PRO A 526 -20.83 -10.05 -21.28
C PRO A 526 -21.39 -11.46 -21.06
N VAL A 527 -22.53 -11.75 -21.67
CA VAL A 527 -23.10 -13.10 -21.63
C VAL A 527 -22.09 -14.10 -22.22
N GLY A 528 -21.71 -15.12 -21.45
CA GLY A 528 -20.63 -15.98 -21.87
C GLY A 528 -20.64 -17.35 -21.18
N GLY A 529 -19.69 -17.63 -20.33
CA GLY A 529 -19.43 -18.92 -19.69
C GLY A 529 -18.25 -19.65 -20.32
N ASN A 530 -17.40 -18.92 -21.06
CA ASN A 530 -16.16 -19.44 -21.63
C ASN A 530 -15.10 -19.65 -20.54
N THR A 531 -14.14 -20.52 -20.83
CA THR A 531 -13.05 -20.81 -19.91
C THR A 531 -12.01 -19.70 -19.92
N ILE A 532 -11.60 -19.25 -18.73
CA ILE A 532 -10.51 -18.32 -18.48
C ILE A 532 -9.25 -19.15 -18.20
N GLY A 533 -8.17 -18.88 -18.95
CA GLY A 533 -6.87 -19.54 -18.80
C GLY A 533 -5.88 -18.68 -18.01
N TYR A 534 -4.88 -19.35 -17.43
CA TYR A 534 -3.82 -18.70 -16.67
C TYR A 534 -2.44 -19.23 -17.08
N ASP A 535 -1.42 -18.36 -17.00
CA ASP A 535 -0.03 -18.78 -17.14
C ASP A 535 0.53 -19.38 -15.84
N ILE A 536 1.79 -19.80 -15.86
CA ILE A 536 2.47 -20.41 -14.72
C ILE A 536 2.67 -19.45 -13.54
N ASN A 537 2.64 -18.14 -13.78
CA ASN A 537 2.70 -17.10 -12.75
C ASN A 537 1.32 -16.73 -12.20
N GLY A 538 0.25 -17.39 -12.65
CA GLY A 538 -1.13 -17.11 -12.22
C GLY A 538 -1.74 -15.86 -12.87
N ASN A 539 -1.20 -15.39 -14.00
CA ASN A 539 -1.77 -14.29 -14.77
C ASN A 539 -2.83 -14.81 -15.74
N MET A 540 -3.97 -14.17 -15.82
CA MET A 540 -5.05 -14.48 -16.77
C MET A 540 -4.57 -14.24 -18.21
N VAL A 541 -4.59 -15.29 -19.07
CA VAL A 541 -4.09 -15.20 -20.43
C VAL A 541 -5.17 -15.03 -21.48
N ASN A 542 -6.44 -15.22 -21.15
CA ASN A 542 -7.59 -14.95 -22.01
C ASN A 542 -8.84 -14.63 -21.20
N HIS A 543 -9.81 -14.00 -21.84
CA HIS A 543 -11.15 -13.76 -21.33
C HIS A 543 -12.12 -13.67 -22.51
N LEU A 544 -12.51 -14.84 -23.03
CA LEU A 544 -13.26 -14.96 -24.28
C LEU A 544 -14.64 -14.28 -24.20
N ASP A 545 -15.27 -14.25 -23.00
CA ASP A 545 -16.55 -13.54 -22.82
C ASP A 545 -16.40 -12.03 -23.10
N LYS A 546 -15.26 -11.44 -22.82
CA LYS A 546 -14.91 -10.04 -23.18
C LYS A 546 -14.30 -9.93 -24.59
N GLY A 547 -14.31 -10.98 -25.37
CA GLY A 547 -13.67 -11.03 -26.69
C GLY A 547 -12.15 -11.01 -26.63
N ILE A 548 -11.53 -11.21 -25.45
CA ILE A 548 -10.07 -11.22 -25.29
C ILE A 548 -9.58 -12.67 -25.50
N SER A 549 -8.91 -12.90 -26.64
CA SER A 549 -8.40 -14.22 -27.01
C SER A 549 -7.01 -14.51 -26.45
N ASN A 550 -6.20 -13.47 -26.22
CA ASN A 550 -4.86 -13.63 -25.64
C ASN A 550 -4.40 -12.38 -24.91
N ILE A 551 -3.73 -12.57 -23.77
CA ILE A 551 -2.97 -11.55 -23.05
C ILE A 551 -1.54 -12.08 -22.92
N ALA A 552 -0.57 -11.37 -23.48
CA ALA A 552 0.83 -11.64 -23.28
C ALA A 552 1.40 -10.72 -22.21
N TYR A 553 2.26 -11.27 -21.36
CA TYR A 553 2.86 -10.53 -20.24
C TYR A 553 4.37 -10.43 -20.37
N ASN A 554 4.94 -9.31 -19.94
CA ASN A 554 6.38 -9.16 -19.75
C ASN A 554 6.85 -9.79 -18.41
N TYR A 555 8.14 -9.66 -18.08
CA TYR A 555 8.72 -10.25 -16.87
C TYR A 555 8.25 -9.57 -15.57
N LEU A 556 7.63 -8.38 -15.63
CA LEU A 556 6.99 -7.70 -14.49
C LEU A 556 5.54 -8.17 -14.28
N ASN A 557 5.05 -9.14 -15.07
CA ASN A 557 3.66 -9.57 -15.12
C ASN A 557 2.69 -8.44 -15.54
N LEU A 558 3.17 -7.44 -16.30
CA LEU A 558 2.36 -6.42 -16.95
C LEU A 558 1.98 -6.87 -18.35
N PRO A 559 0.75 -6.62 -18.83
CA PRO A 559 0.34 -7.03 -20.17
C PRO A 559 1.13 -6.26 -21.23
N SER A 560 1.97 -6.96 -22.00
CA SER A 560 2.69 -6.37 -23.14
C SER A 560 1.81 -6.27 -24.39
N SER A 561 0.85 -7.20 -24.55
CA SER A 561 -0.16 -7.11 -25.60
C SER A 561 -1.46 -7.79 -25.19
N ILE A 562 -2.58 -7.27 -25.70
CA ILE A 562 -3.92 -7.85 -25.55
C ILE A 562 -4.51 -8.00 -26.95
N THR A 563 -4.86 -9.24 -27.34
CA THR A 563 -5.57 -9.53 -28.58
C THR A 563 -7.06 -9.65 -28.28
N ALA A 564 -7.86 -8.72 -28.79
CA ALA A 564 -9.30 -8.68 -28.52
C ALA A 564 -10.13 -8.40 -29.77
N SER A 565 -11.38 -8.83 -29.76
CA SER A 565 -12.33 -8.63 -30.87
C SER A 565 -12.61 -7.15 -31.18
N ILE A 566 -12.46 -6.28 -30.20
CA ILE A 566 -12.61 -4.81 -30.34
C ILE A 566 -11.36 -4.14 -30.95
N GLY A 567 -10.25 -4.86 -31.10
CA GLY A 567 -8.96 -4.38 -31.53
C GLY A 567 -7.82 -4.86 -30.65
N ASN A 568 -6.62 -4.94 -31.23
CA ASN A 568 -5.43 -5.29 -30.48
C ASN A 568 -4.86 -4.08 -29.77
N THR A 569 -4.33 -4.31 -28.56
CA THR A 569 -3.61 -3.30 -27.78
C THR A 569 -2.19 -3.77 -27.53
N ASP A 570 -1.20 -2.96 -27.87
CA ASP A 570 0.20 -3.19 -27.52
C ASP A 570 0.66 -2.11 -26.53
N TYR A 571 1.41 -2.52 -25.52
CA TYR A 571 1.95 -1.64 -24.50
C TYR A 571 3.48 -1.64 -24.52
N VAL A 572 4.06 -0.51 -24.17
CA VAL A 572 5.50 -0.39 -23.90
C VAL A 572 5.66 0.14 -22.47
N TYR A 573 6.42 -0.63 -21.66
CA TYR A 573 6.76 -0.28 -20.30
C TYR A 573 8.25 -0.08 -20.15
N ARG A 574 8.63 0.83 -19.27
CA ARG A 574 10.00 0.87 -18.76
C ARG A 574 10.24 -0.30 -17.80
N ALA A 575 11.50 -0.64 -17.57
CA ALA A 575 11.90 -1.71 -16.66
C ALA A 575 11.50 -1.47 -15.17
N ASP A 576 11.06 -0.26 -14.84
CA ASP A 576 10.47 0.09 -13.53
C ASP A 576 8.95 -0.07 -13.47
N GLY A 577 8.32 -0.57 -14.53
CA GLY A 577 6.88 -0.78 -14.62
C GLY A 577 6.08 0.42 -15.14
N THR A 578 6.71 1.57 -15.40
CA THR A 578 6.02 2.75 -15.93
C THR A 578 5.60 2.54 -17.37
N LYS A 579 4.31 2.67 -17.67
CA LYS A 579 3.78 2.66 -19.04
C LYS A 579 4.22 3.93 -19.78
N VAL A 580 4.86 3.79 -20.95
CA VAL A 580 5.31 4.92 -21.79
C VAL A 580 4.58 5.00 -23.11
N ARG A 581 3.95 3.90 -23.56
CA ARG A 581 3.18 3.88 -24.81
C ARG A 581 2.09 2.84 -24.78
N LYS A 582 0.96 3.15 -25.41
CA LYS A 582 -0.12 2.24 -25.79
C LYS A 582 -0.43 2.43 -27.28
N VAL A 583 -0.64 1.33 -28.00
CA VAL A 583 -1.14 1.34 -29.38
C VAL A 583 -2.43 0.51 -29.41
N PHE A 584 -3.53 1.13 -29.76
CA PHE A 584 -4.84 0.47 -29.89
C PHE A 584 -5.44 0.80 -31.24
N GLY A 585 -5.73 -0.22 -32.06
CA GLY A 585 -6.37 -0.05 -33.36
C GLY A 585 -5.63 0.92 -34.30
N GLY A 586 -4.30 0.99 -34.19
CA GLY A 586 -3.45 1.92 -34.93
C GLY A 586 -3.30 3.31 -34.32
N LYS A 587 -4.07 3.66 -33.29
CA LYS A 587 -3.90 4.89 -32.51
C LYS A 587 -2.78 4.73 -31.49
N THR A 588 -1.78 5.59 -31.55
CA THR A 588 -0.68 5.62 -30.57
C THR A 588 -0.96 6.64 -29.48
N THR A 589 -0.85 6.21 -28.23
CA THR A 589 -0.87 7.08 -27.04
C THR A 589 0.50 7.02 -26.38
N ASP A 590 1.20 8.16 -26.30
CA ASP A 590 2.46 8.28 -25.54
C ASP A 590 2.20 8.92 -24.19
N TYR A 591 2.80 8.35 -23.13
CA TYR A 591 2.76 8.81 -21.73
C TYR A 591 4.16 9.29 -21.36
N LEU A 592 4.37 10.59 -21.31
CA LEU A 592 5.69 11.20 -21.15
C LEU A 592 5.66 12.11 -19.91
N ASP A 593 6.02 11.56 -18.76
CA ASP A 593 6.09 12.30 -17.49
C ASP A 593 4.79 13.09 -17.20
N GLY A 594 3.62 12.44 -17.32
CA GLY A 594 2.29 13.02 -17.10
C GLY A 594 1.69 13.70 -18.36
N PHE A 595 2.48 14.03 -19.36
CA PHE A 595 1.97 14.57 -20.62
C PHE A 595 1.45 13.43 -21.51
N GLN A 596 0.19 13.50 -21.89
CA GLN A 596 -0.41 12.47 -22.74
C GLN A 596 -0.62 12.98 -24.18
N TYR A 597 -0.09 12.21 -25.10
CA TYR A 597 -0.17 12.47 -26.54
C TYR A 597 -0.99 11.40 -27.25
N GLU A 598 -1.78 11.79 -28.24
CA GLU A 598 -2.39 10.87 -29.19
C GLU A 598 -1.87 11.17 -30.61
N ASN A 599 -1.32 10.17 -31.28
CA ASN A 599 -0.68 10.28 -32.58
C ASN A 599 0.29 11.47 -32.68
N GLY A 600 1.08 11.71 -31.63
CA GLY A 600 2.05 12.80 -31.55
C GLY A 600 1.48 14.18 -31.19
N VAL A 601 0.17 14.31 -31.01
CA VAL A 601 -0.50 15.55 -30.61
C VAL A 601 -0.77 15.54 -29.12
N LEU A 602 -0.26 16.54 -28.37
CA LEU A 602 -0.52 16.68 -26.92
C LEU A 602 -2.00 16.94 -26.67
N GLN A 603 -2.61 16.06 -25.90
CA GLN A 603 -4.03 16.14 -25.55
C GLN A 603 -4.28 16.95 -24.31
N PHE A 604 -3.60 16.60 -23.24
CA PHE A 604 -3.77 17.27 -21.96
C PHE A 604 -2.53 17.16 -21.07
N VAL A 605 -2.50 18.00 -20.06
CA VAL A 605 -1.54 18.00 -18.96
C VAL A 605 -2.32 17.94 -17.65
N PRO A 606 -2.03 16.99 -16.75
CA PRO A 606 -2.70 16.92 -15.45
C PRO A 606 -2.36 18.14 -14.59
N THR A 607 -3.33 18.54 -13.75
CA THR A 607 -3.15 19.58 -12.72
C THR A 607 -3.66 19.02 -11.38
N SER A 608 -3.41 19.73 -10.28
CA SER A 608 -3.87 19.31 -8.95
C SER A 608 -5.40 19.20 -8.82
N GLU A 609 -6.16 19.92 -9.65
CA GLU A 609 -7.63 19.95 -9.56
C GLU A 609 -8.32 19.34 -10.80
N GLY A 610 -7.54 18.67 -11.68
CA GLY A 610 -8.04 18.07 -12.91
C GLY A 610 -7.00 18.05 -14.02
N TYR A 611 -7.21 18.74 -15.13
CA TYR A 611 -6.25 18.81 -16.24
C TYR A 611 -6.42 20.05 -17.09
N TYR A 612 -5.35 20.43 -17.77
CA TYR A 612 -5.40 21.42 -18.81
C TYR A 612 -5.56 20.73 -20.17
N ASP A 613 -6.70 20.94 -20.84
CA ASP A 613 -6.98 20.44 -22.19
C ASP A 613 -6.25 21.33 -23.22
N VAL A 614 -5.17 20.81 -23.78
CA VAL A 614 -4.30 21.58 -24.68
C VAL A 614 -5.00 21.83 -26.02
N VAL A 615 -5.79 20.86 -26.50
CA VAL A 615 -6.50 20.96 -27.78
C VAL A 615 -7.58 22.03 -27.73
N LYS A 616 -8.30 22.12 -26.59
CA LYS A 616 -9.38 23.11 -26.38
C LYS A 616 -8.88 24.40 -25.71
N ASN A 617 -7.63 24.44 -25.26
CA ASN A 617 -7.03 25.55 -24.52
C ASN A 617 -7.90 25.95 -23.30
N LYS A 618 -8.27 24.95 -22.46
CA LYS A 618 -9.15 25.13 -21.30
C LYS A 618 -8.69 24.31 -20.11
N TYR A 619 -8.88 24.86 -18.92
CA TYR A 619 -8.77 24.10 -17.68
C TYR A 619 -10.07 23.31 -17.44
N ILE A 620 -9.91 22.04 -17.11
CA ILE A 620 -10.98 21.14 -16.72
C ILE A 620 -10.73 20.74 -15.26
N TYR A 621 -11.74 20.88 -14.42
CA TYR A 621 -11.70 20.58 -13.00
C TYR A 621 -12.55 19.38 -12.69
N ASN A 622 -12.13 18.58 -11.70
CA ASN A 622 -12.85 17.38 -11.30
C ASN A 622 -13.36 17.52 -9.87
N TYR A 623 -14.63 17.16 -9.66
CA TYR A 623 -15.09 16.73 -8.35
C TYR A 623 -14.79 15.25 -8.19
N THR A 624 -14.02 14.92 -7.17
CA THR A 624 -13.72 13.54 -6.78
C THR A 624 -14.36 13.24 -5.44
N ASP A 625 -14.80 12.00 -5.22
CA ASP A 625 -15.23 11.56 -3.91
C ASP A 625 -14.04 11.13 -3.04
N HIS A 626 -14.31 10.63 -1.83
CA HIS A 626 -13.30 10.23 -0.86
C HIS A 626 -12.34 9.12 -1.34
N LEU A 627 -12.73 8.33 -2.34
CA LEU A 627 -11.90 7.27 -2.95
C LEU A 627 -11.10 7.77 -4.17
N GLY A 628 -11.23 9.05 -4.54
CA GLY A 628 -10.64 9.60 -5.76
C GLY A 628 -11.42 9.26 -7.03
N ASN A 629 -12.65 8.79 -6.93
CA ASN A 629 -13.50 8.58 -8.10
C ASN A 629 -13.88 9.92 -8.72
N VAL A 630 -13.63 10.10 -10.02
CA VAL A 630 -14.08 11.30 -10.73
C VAL A 630 -15.60 11.23 -10.90
N ARG A 631 -16.31 12.06 -10.12
CA ARG A 631 -17.78 12.11 -10.09
C ARG A 631 -18.35 13.09 -11.11
N LEU A 632 -17.68 14.21 -11.30
CA LEU A 632 -18.09 15.26 -12.21
C LEU A 632 -16.90 16.05 -12.72
N SER A 633 -16.83 16.29 -14.03
CA SER A 633 -15.85 17.18 -14.63
C SER A 633 -16.54 18.46 -15.15
N TYR A 634 -15.90 19.62 -14.96
CA TYR A 634 -16.45 20.91 -15.37
C TYR A 634 -15.37 21.87 -15.84
N THR A 635 -15.78 22.89 -16.56
CA THR A 635 -14.90 23.98 -17.07
C THR A 635 -15.57 25.33 -16.89
N LYS A 636 -14.83 26.40 -17.16
CA LYS A 636 -15.41 27.74 -17.27
C LYS A 636 -16.16 27.86 -18.61
N GLY A 637 -17.46 28.01 -18.52
CA GLY A 637 -18.34 28.22 -19.67
C GLY A 637 -18.18 29.60 -20.29
N ALA A 638 -18.79 29.80 -21.45
CA ALA A 638 -18.77 31.09 -22.20
C ALA A 638 -19.38 32.25 -21.41
N SER A 639 -20.36 31.98 -20.53
CA SER A 639 -20.97 32.97 -19.62
C SER A 639 -20.11 33.36 -18.42
N GLY A 640 -18.94 32.70 -18.24
CA GLY A 640 -18.06 32.92 -17.10
C GLY A 640 -18.35 32.05 -15.88
N GLY A 641 -19.49 31.35 -15.85
CA GLY A 641 -19.86 30.38 -14.81
C GLY A 641 -19.27 28.98 -15.08
N ALA A 642 -19.46 28.08 -14.13
CA ALA A 642 -19.07 26.68 -14.30
C ALA A 642 -20.04 25.95 -15.23
N GLU A 643 -19.49 25.11 -16.14
CA GLU A 643 -20.24 24.30 -17.09
C GLU A 643 -19.84 22.83 -16.91
N ILE A 644 -20.81 21.95 -16.64
CA ILE A 644 -20.58 20.50 -16.50
C ILE A 644 -20.29 19.90 -17.88
N ILE A 645 -19.21 19.13 -17.99
CA ILE A 645 -18.82 18.47 -19.24
C ILE A 645 -18.92 16.95 -19.15
N GLU A 646 -18.90 16.38 -17.95
CA GLU A 646 -19.00 14.93 -17.73
C GLU A 646 -19.53 14.64 -16.32
N GLU A 647 -20.35 13.59 -16.20
CA GLU A 647 -20.81 13.05 -14.92
C GLU A 647 -20.62 11.54 -14.90
N ASN A 648 -20.17 11.01 -13.76
CA ASN A 648 -19.92 9.59 -13.55
C ASN A 648 -20.51 9.13 -12.21
N ASN A 649 -21.24 8.02 -12.25
CA ASN A 649 -21.72 7.31 -11.07
C ASN A 649 -21.29 5.85 -11.19
N TYR A 650 -21.00 5.22 -10.06
CA TYR A 650 -20.39 3.89 -10.02
C TYR A 650 -21.17 2.98 -9.08
N TYR A 651 -21.24 1.68 -9.44
CA TYR A 651 -21.51 0.63 -8.49
C TYR A 651 -20.38 0.55 -7.45
N PRO A 652 -20.62 -0.02 -6.28
CA PRO A 652 -19.60 -0.15 -5.23
C PRO A 652 -18.25 -0.66 -5.71
N PHE A 653 -18.20 -1.69 -6.57
CA PHE A 653 -16.96 -2.23 -7.13
C PHE A 653 -16.49 -1.51 -8.41
N GLY A 654 -17.00 -0.33 -8.70
CA GLY A 654 -16.42 0.57 -9.71
C GLY A 654 -16.94 0.40 -11.13
N LEU A 655 -17.88 -0.52 -11.39
CA LEU A 655 -18.58 -0.55 -12.67
C LEU A 655 -19.37 0.75 -12.83
N LYS A 656 -19.26 1.40 -13.99
CA LYS A 656 -19.96 2.66 -14.25
C LYS A 656 -21.44 2.43 -14.45
N HIS A 657 -22.30 3.25 -13.83
CA HIS A 657 -23.74 3.25 -14.11
C HIS A 657 -23.97 3.63 -15.58
N GLN A 658 -24.92 2.96 -16.21
CA GLN A 658 -25.39 3.35 -17.54
C GLN A 658 -26.47 4.44 -17.43
N GLY A 659 -26.56 5.30 -18.45
CA GLY A 659 -27.61 6.35 -18.53
C GLY A 659 -27.18 7.70 -17.95
N TYR A 660 -25.96 7.85 -17.46
CA TYR A 660 -25.38 9.13 -17.02
C TYR A 660 -24.40 9.67 -18.06
N ASN A 661 -24.36 10.98 -18.19
CA ASN A 661 -23.94 11.65 -19.41
C ASN A 661 -22.46 11.99 -19.47
N SER A 662 -21.82 11.60 -20.57
CA SER A 662 -20.72 12.40 -21.11
C SER A 662 -21.30 13.39 -22.13
N SER A 663 -20.97 14.67 -22.02
CA SER A 663 -21.27 15.62 -23.07
C SER A 663 -20.21 15.55 -24.18
N SER A 664 -20.56 16.04 -25.37
CA SER A 664 -19.58 16.23 -26.46
C SER A 664 -18.44 17.18 -26.12
N LEU A 665 -18.50 17.85 -24.96
CA LEU A 665 -17.47 18.77 -24.46
C LEU A 665 -16.33 18.04 -23.75
N ALA A 666 -16.50 16.79 -23.31
CA ALA A 666 -15.45 16.00 -22.67
C ALA A 666 -14.24 15.77 -23.61
N ASN A 667 -13.03 15.66 -23.04
CA ASN A 667 -11.87 15.21 -23.79
C ASN A 667 -11.84 13.68 -23.79
N ASN A 668 -12.04 13.06 -24.97
CA ASN A 668 -12.06 11.60 -25.11
C ASN A 668 -10.72 10.93 -24.80
N ALA A 669 -9.62 11.67 -24.79
CA ALA A 669 -8.31 11.15 -24.38
C ALA A 669 -8.16 11.06 -22.85
N TYR A 670 -9.00 11.81 -22.08
CA TYR A 670 -8.94 11.78 -20.61
C TYR A 670 -9.86 10.67 -20.07
N GLN A 671 -9.29 9.50 -19.84
CA GLN A 671 -10.01 8.29 -19.40
C GLN A 671 -9.79 7.94 -17.91
N TYR A 672 -9.35 8.88 -17.09
CA TYR A 672 -9.16 8.67 -15.64
C TYR A 672 -10.50 8.83 -14.91
N LYS A 673 -11.03 7.72 -14.34
CA LYS A 673 -12.42 7.64 -13.85
C LYS A 673 -12.48 7.09 -12.42
N TYR A 674 -12.71 5.79 -12.24
CA TYR A 674 -12.78 5.13 -10.93
C TYR A 674 -11.41 5.15 -10.24
N ASN A 675 -11.35 5.58 -8.97
CA ASN A 675 -10.13 5.85 -8.19
C ASN A 675 -9.08 6.69 -8.96
N GLY A 676 -9.51 7.51 -9.93
CA GLY A 676 -8.60 8.25 -10.79
C GLY A 676 -7.77 7.38 -11.73
N LYS A 677 -8.16 6.13 -11.98
CA LYS A 677 -7.42 5.20 -12.84
C LYS A 677 -7.90 5.24 -14.28
N GLU A 678 -6.94 4.99 -15.20
CA GLU A 678 -7.24 5.00 -16.64
C GLU A 678 -8.10 3.80 -17.03
N LEU A 679 -9.28 4.08 -17.55
CA LEU A 679 -10.16 3.09 -18.16
C LEU A 679 -9.59 2.71 -19.54
N GLN A 680 -9.32 1.44 -19.72
CA GLN A 680 -8.85 0.88 -20.99
C GLN A 680 -10.03 0.53 -21.90
N GLU A 681 -9.75 0.40 -23.20
CA GLU A 681 -10.75 0.03 -24.20
C GLU A 681 -11.41 -1.32 -23.92
N THR A 682 -10.73 -2.21 -23.23
CA THR A 682 -11.25 -3.51 -22.75
C THR A 682 -12.21 -3.40 -21.56
N GLY A 683 -12.45 -2.19 -21.02
CA GLY A 683 -13.24 -1.97 -19.81
C GLY A 683 -12.50 -2.22 -18.49
N MET A 684 -11.22 -2.59 -18.54
CA MET A 684 -10.38 -2.73 -17.35
C MET A 684 -9.80 -1.38 -16.92
N TYR A 685 -9.55 -1.20 -15.63
CA TYR A 685 -8.82 -0.05 -15.08
C TYR A 685 -7.35 -0.40 -14.88
N ASP A 686 -6.46 0.46 -15.36
CA ASP A 686 -5.01 0.34 -15.19
C ASP A 686 -4.56 0.97 -13.86
N TYR A 687 -4.17 0.14 -12.89
CA TYR A 687 -3.67 0.59 -11.59
C TYR A 687 -2.12 0.63 -11.50
N GLY A 688 -1.45 0.43 -12.63
CA GLY A 688 0.01 0.36 -12.72
C GLY A 688 0.51 -1.08 -12.57
N ALA A 689 0.48 -1.66 -11.37
CA ALA A 689 0.94 -3.03 -11.16
C ALA A 689 -0.02 -4.11 -11.67
N ARG A 690 -1.32 -3.80 -11.74
CA ARG A 690 -2.37 -4.76 -12.14
C ARG A 690 -3.49 -4.08 -12.94
N MET A 691 -4.17 -4.86 -13.79
CA MET A 691 -5.41 -4.44 -14.44
C MET A 691 -6.62 -4.92 -13.62
N TYR A 692 -7.53 -4.01 -13.28
CA TYR A 692 -8.72 -4.27 -12.48
C TYR A 692 -9.95 -4.45 -13.37
N MET A 693 -10.78 -5.45 -13.08
CA MET A 693 -12.02 -5.76 -13.79
C MET A 693 -13.22 -5.38 -12.92
N PRO A 694 -13.82 -4.19 -13.11
CA PRO A 694 -14.89 -3.70 -12.24
C PRO A 694 -16.18 -4.53 -12.39
N GLU A 695 -16.41 -5.13 -13.56
CA GLU A 695 -17.55 -6.01 -13.81
C GLU A 695 -17.49 -7.32 -13.00
N LEU A 696 -16.29 -7.75 -12.63
CA LEU A 696 -16.03 -8.94 -11.82
C LEU A 696 -15.64 -8.63 -10.37
N GLY A 697 -15.31 -7.38 -10.05
CA GLY A 697 -14.86 -6.98 -8.73
C GLY A 697 -13.49 -7.56 -8.33
N ARG A 698 -12.60 -7.89 -9.30
CA ARG A 698 -11.34 -8.58 -9.01
C ARG A 698 -10.21 -8.27 -9.99
N TRP A 699 -9.01 -8.68 -9.62
CA TRP A 699 -7.82 -8.63 -10.46
C TRP A 699 -7.70 -9.85 -11.37
N GLY A 700 -7.04 -9.68 -12.53
CA GLY A 700 -6.68 -10.78 -13.43
C GLY A 700 -5.29 -11.39 -13.17
N VAL A 701 -4.52 -10.81 -12.26
CA VAL A 701 -3.12 -11.15 -11.94
C VAL A 701 -2.98 -11.32 -10.43
N VAL A 702 -2.14 -12.26 -9.98
CA VAL A 702 -1.84 -12.46 -8.56
C VAL A 702 -1.22 -11.20 -7.97
N ASP A 703 -1.62 -10.84 -6.77
CA ASP A 703 -1.06 -9.70 -6.04
C ASP A 703 0.45 -9.89 -5.84
N PRO A 704 1.31 -8.97 -6.32
CA PRO A 704 2.75 -9.02 -6.07
C PRO A 704 3.10 -9.04 -4.58
N ARG A 705 2.21 -8.51 -3.73
CA ARG A 705 2.34 -8.46 -2.27
C ARG A 705 1.47 -9.49 -1.52
N SER A 706 0.91 -10.49 -2.19
CA SER A 706 0.00 -11.47 -1.58
C SER A 706 0.59 -12.20 -0.37
N GLN A 707 1.91 -12.30 -0.26
CA GLN A 707 2.59 -12.84 0.93
C GLN A 707 2.34 -12.02 2.21
N TYR A 708 1.95 -10.75 2.08
CA TYR A 708 1.65 -9.84 3.18
C TYR A 708 0.14 -9.56 3.30
N THR A 709 -0.53 -9.39 2.16
CA THR A 709 -1.97 -9.10 2.12
C THR A 709 -2.83 -10.33 2.33
N HIS A 710 -2.29 -11.52 2.04
CA HIS A 710 -2.97 -12.81 1.95
C HIS A 710 -4.16 -12.82 0.97
N GLU A 711 -4.20 -11.84 0.05
CA GLU A 711 -5.21 -11.68 -0.98
C GLU A 711 -4.59 -11.96 -2.35
N ALA A 712 -4.95 -13.07 -2.99
CA ALA A 712 -4.33 -13.42 -4.27
C ALA A 712 -4.88 -12.58 -5.44
N TYR A 713 -6.23 -12.42 -5.51
CA TYR A 713 -6.91 -11.74 -6.63
C TYR A 713 -8.03 -10.79 -6.19
N SER A 714 -8.38 -10.71 -4.91
CA SER A 714 -9.46 -9.85 -4.42
C SER A 714 -9.02 -8.38 -4.43
N TYR A 715 -9.99 -7.50 -4.64
CA TYR A 715 -9.79 -6.06 -4.62
C TYR A 715 -10.05 -5.53 -3.21
N VAL A 716 -9.04 -4.91 -2.60
CA VAL A 716 -9.07 -4.18 -1.32
C VAL A 716 -9.85 -4.91 -0.21
N TRP A 717 -9.55 -6.20 0.00
CA TRP A 717 -10.23 -7.08 0.96
C TRP A 717 -11.77 -7.09 0.82
N ASN A 718 -12.27 -6.89 -0.41
CA ASN A 718 -13.70 -6.77 -0.72
C ASN A 718 -14.43 -5.65 0.03
N ASN A 719 -13.73 -4.58 0.42
CA ASN A 719 -14.32 -3.37 1.00
C ASN A 719 -14.01 -2.11 0.16
N PRO A 720 -14.54 -2.01 -1.07
CA PRO A 720 -14.23 -0.93 -2.01
C PRO A 720 -14.89 0.40 -1.65
N ILE A 721 -15.68 0.46 -0.57
CA ILE A 721 -16.31 1.69 -0.08
C ILE A 721 -15.40 2.44 0.88
N LYS A 722 -14.61 1.71 1.66
CA LYS A 722 -13.69 2.28 2.65
C LYS A 722 -12.27 2.41 2.11
N LEU A 723 -11.85 1.50 1.22
CA LEU A 723 -10.48 1.32 0.78
C LEU A 723 -10.35 1.53 -0.73
N ASN A 724 -9.20 2.04 -1.15
CA ASN A 724 -8.74 2.01 -2.54
C ASN A 724 -7.33 1.39 -2.62
N ASP A 725 -6.90 1.02 -3.82
CA ASP A 725 -5.53 0.56 -4.08
C ASP A 725 -4.83 1.55 -5.01
N PRO A 726 -3.97 2.44 -4.51
CA PRO A 726 -3.37 3.47 -5.36
C PRO A 726 -2.40 2.94 -6.42
N THR A 727 -1.83 1.77 -6.22
CA THR A 727 -0.74 1.22 -7.04
C THR A 727 -1.06 -0.10 -7.73
N GLY A 728 -2.16 -0.73 -7.37
CA GLY A 728 -2.47 -2.11 -7.77
C GLY A 728 -1.70 -3.16 -6.97
N MET A 729 -1.27 -2.85 -5.72
CA MET A 729 -0.48 -3.74 -4.87
C MET A 729 -1.03 -3.91 -3.46
N GLU A 730 -1.68 -2.88 -2.90
CA GLU A 730 -2.17 -2.92 -1.51
C GLU A 730 -3.31 -1.92 -1.32
N GLY A 731 -4.38 -2.38 -0.66
CA GLY A 731 -5.48 -1.52 -0.26
C GLY A 731 -5.09 -0.54 0.86
N MET A 732 -5.57 0.70 0.78
CA MET A 732 -5.33 1.75 1.77
C MET A 732 -6.62 2.48 2.11
N GLU A 733 -6.75 2.97 3.36
CA GLU A 733 -7.81 3.91 3.72
C GLU A 733 -7.55 5.27 3.08
N SER A 734 -8.54 5.78 2.37
CA SER A 734 -8.46 7.11 1.75
C SER A 734 -8.83 8.26 2.70
N ASP A 735 -9.51 7.96 3.82
CA ASP A 735 -10.14 8.97 4.68
C ASP A 735 -9.20 9.73 5.63
N LYS A 736 -7.96 9.29 5.74
CA LYS A 736 -7.05 9.91 6.73
C LYS A 736 -6.44 11.22 6.27
N CYS A 737 -6.63 11.61 4.99
CA CYS A 737 -6.25 12.92 4.50
C CYS A 737 -7.02 13.32 3.25
N PRO A 738 -7.49 14.59 3.15
CA PRO A 738 -7.90 15.17 1.87
C PRO A 738 -6.76 15.12 0.85
N PRO A 739 -7.04 15.26 -0.45
CA PRO A 739 -6.04 15.16 -1.52
C PRO A 739 -4.76 16.00 -1.35
N ASN A 740 -4.69 16.95 -0.44
CA ASN A 740 -3.55 17.86 -0.22
C ASN A 740 -2.97 17.78 1.20
N CYS A 741 -3.22 16.71 1.92
CA CYS A 741 -2.64 16.53 3.24
C CYS A 741 -1.31 15.78 3.15
N PRO A 742 -0.21 16.28 3.75
CA PRO A 742 1.03 15.52 3.84
C PRO A 742 0.78 14.23 4.62
N LYS A 743 0.61 13.13 3.92
CA LYS A 743 0.49 11.81 4.55
C LYS A 743 1.86 11.41 5.06
N GLY A 744 1.97 11.10 6.35
CA GLY A 744 3.11 10.37 6.84
C GLY A 744 3.83 10.88 8.06
N VAL A 745 3.80 12.15 8.40
CA VAL A 745 4.37 12.64 9.66
C VAL A 745 3.24 13.12 10.55
N THR A 746 2.80 12.28 11.46
CA THR A 746 1.73 12.66 12.42
C THR A 746 2.28 13.44 13.60
N GLU A 747 3.54 13.24 13.99
CA GLU A 747 4.19 13.97 15.08
C GLU A 747 5.71 13.74 15.09
N ILE A 748 6.48 14.81 15.32
CA ILE A 748 7.90 14.68 15.70
C ILE A 748 7.98 14.97 17.19
N LYS A 749 8.15 13.95 18.02
CA LYS A 749 8.41 14.12 19.46
C LYS A 749 9.91 14.15 19.72
N THR A 750 10.37 15.15 20.42
CA THR A 750 11.73 15.12 21.00
C THR A 750 11.63 14.41 22.35
N LEU A 751 12.25 13.25 22.43
CA LEU A 751 12.33 12.48 23.65
C LEU A 751 13.23 13.19 24.70
N PRO A 752 13.08 12.93 25.99
CA PRO A 752 13.87 13.58 27.04
C PRO A 752 15.39 13.39 26.93
N ASN A 753 15.83 12.42 26.12
CA ASN A 753 17.25 12.12 25.85
C ASN A 753 17.79 12.88 24.60
N GLY A 754 17.02 13.79 23.99
CA GLY A 754 17.40 14.53 22.79
C GLY A 754 17.24 13.77 21.48
N GLU A 755 16.72 12.55 21.49
CA GLU A 755 16.36 11.81 20.28
C GLU A 755 15.03 12.31 19.73
N LYS A 756 14.89 12.28 18.40
CA LYS A 756 13.64 12.64 17.72
C LYS A 756 12.92 11.37 17.28
N GLU A 757 11.72 11.17 17.78
CA GLU A 757 10.80 10.14 17.31
C GLU A 757 9.90 10.73 16.24
N THR A 758 9.94 10.12 15.05
CA THR A 758 9.06 10.49 13.94
C THR A 758 8.00 9.40 13.80
N GLN A 759 6.76 9.71 14.08
CA GLN A 759 5.64 8.81 13.81
C GLN A 759 5.18 9.02 12.37
N ILE A 760 5.39 8.01 11.55
CA ILE A 760 4.76 7.85 10.23
C ILE A 760 3.60 6.88 10.42
N GLN A 761 2.46 7.17 9.84
CA GLN A 761 1.26 6.35 9.99
C GLN A 761 1.56 4.88 9.60
N GLY A 762 1.62 4.00 10.60
CA GLY A 762 1.91 2.57 10.46
C GLY A 762 3.37 2.12 10.60
N VAL A 763 4.34 3.04 10.80
CA VAL A 763 5.75 2.67 11.00
C VAL A 763 6.38 3.58 12.06
N VAL A 764 6.93 2.99 13.11
CA VAL A 764 7.72 3.71 14.14
C VAL A 764 9.20 3.46 13.88
N PHE A 765 9.95 4.52 13.65
CA PHE A 765 11.42 4.46 13.58
C PHE A 765 12.01 5.10 14.84
N THR A 766 12.75 4.32 15.62
CA THR A 766 13.61 4.83 16.68
C THR A 766 15.05 4.77 16.22
N GLY A 767 15.73 5.90 16.12
CA GLY A 767 17.15 5.98 15.76
C GLY A 767 17.84 7.14 16.45
N LYS A 768 19.05 6.89 16.97
CA LYS A 768 19.94 7.97 17.39
C LYS A 768 20.38 8.76 16.16
N ALA A 769 20.16 10.06 16.18
CA ALA A 769 20.82 10.97 15.27
C ALA A 769 22.32 10.93 15.53
N LYS A 770 23.01 10.01 14.86
CA LYS A 770 24.46 10.08 14.70
C LYS A 770 24.77 10.98 13.52
N ASP A 771 25.70 11.88 13.72
CA ASP A 771 26.13 12.89 12.76
C ASP A 771 26.13 12.43 11.29
N SER A 772 25.48 13.24 10.46
CA SER A 772 25.71 13.55 9.05
C SER A 772 26.05 12.41 8.06
N ASN A 773 25.41 11.25 8.14
CA ASN A 773 25.46 10.25 7.06
C ASN A 773 24.10 9.50 6.96
N SER A 774 23.01 10.24 6.76
CA SER A 774 21.71 9.63 6.52
C SER A 774 21.68 9.07 5.09
N GLY A 775 21.76 7.75 5.01
CA GLY A 775 21.63 6.98 3.79
C GLY A 775 20.20 7.01 3.18
N PRO A 776 19.85 6.06 2.32
CA PRO A 776 18.63 6.00 1.49
C PRO A 776 17.31 6.28 2.19
N ALA A 777 17.21 6.11 3.52
CA ALA A 777 15.99 6.36 4.29
C ALA A 777 15.57 7.85 4.29
N SER A 778 16.50 8.80 4.26
CA SER A 778 16.19 10.23 4.17
C SER A 778 15.73 10.65 2.77
N LEU A 779 16.19 9.92 1.74
CA LEU A 779 15.78 10.14 0.35
C LEU A 779 14.42 9.52 0.05
N ALA A 780 14.12 8.36 0.62
CA ALA A 780 12.79 7.78 0.57
C ALA A 780 11.75 8.67 1.25
N MET A 781 12.11 9.34 2.35
CA MET A 781 11.22 10.32 3.00
C MET A 781 11.07 11.60 2.17
N SER A 782 12.11 12.09 1.51
CA SER A 782 12.01 13.24 0.62
C SER A 782 11.19 12.93 -0.63
N ALA A 783 11.31 11.73 -1.18
CA ALA A 783 10.52 11.24 -2.31
C ALA A 783 9.04 11.02 -1.94
N LEU A 784 8.77 10.54 -0.72
CA LEU A 784 7.40 10.42 -0.20
C LEU A 784 6.72 11.79 -0.05
N TRP A 785 7.47 12.84 0.26
CA TRP A 785 6.95 14.21 0.37
C TRP A 785 6.55 14.80 -0.99
N VAL A 786 7.22 14.43 -2.06
CA VAL A 786 6.94 14.93 -3.41
C VAL A 786 5.86 14.11 -4.13
N SER A 787 5.78 12.77 -3.89
CA SER A 787 4.80 11.89 -4.55
C SER A 787 3.36 12.00 -4.02
N GLN A 788 3.13 12.77 -2.97
CA GLN A 788 1.80 12.90 -2.34
C GLN A 788 1.07 14.20 -2.66
N ALA A 789 1.60 14.99 -3.56
CA ALA A 789 0.87 16.13 -4.11
C ALA A 789 -0.01 15.70 -5.29
N ASP A 790 -1.13 15.08 -5.06
CA ASP A 790 -2.46 15.60 -5.34
C ASP A 790 -3.12 15.47 -6.69
N SER A 791 -2.87 14.42 -7.47
CA SER A 791 -3.78 14.21 -8.59
C SER A 791 -4.07 12.73 -8.82
N PRO A 792 -5.31 12.36 -9.17
CA PRO A 792 -5.63 11.02 -9.68
C PRO A 792 -4.89 10.69 -10.99
N ALA A 793 -4.28 11.69 -11.64
CA ALA A 793 -3.26 11.52 -12.67
C ALA A 793 -1.93 12.08 -12.14
N PRO A 794 -0.76 11.45 -12.41
CA PRO A 794 0.52 11.95 -11.92
C PRO A 794 0.76 13.37 -12.45
N GLY A 795 0.77 14.34 -11.55
CA GLY A 795 1.11 15.72 -11.84
C GLY A 795 2.62 15.92 -11.93
N PRO A 796 3.09 17.11 -12.32
CA PRO A 796 4.51 17.42 -12.41
C PRO A 796 5.30 17.23 -11.11
N ALA A 797 4.64 17.38 -9.96
CA ALA A 797 5.23 17.11 -8.65
C ALA A 797 5.44 15.62 -8.41
N ASP A 798 4.51 14.77 -8.88
CA ASP A 798 4.62 13.31 -8.83
C ASP A 798 5.73 12.77 -9.75
N ILE A 799 6.06 13.52 -10.80
CA ILE A 799 7.16 13.21 -11.73
C ILE A 799 8.51 13.43 -11.05
N ALA A 800 8.68 14.52 -10.33
CA ALA A 800 9.90 14.77 -9.56
C ALA A 800 10.06 13.71 -8.46
N ALA A 801 8.95 13.25 -7.86
CA ALA A 801 8.93 12.15 -6.91
C ALA A 801 9.14 10.79 -7.57
N GLY A 802 8.60 10.55 -8.77
CA GLY A 802 8.84 9.34 -9.54
C GLY A 802 10.32 9.15 -9.86
N ILE A 803 11.03 10.24 -10.19
CA ILE A 803 12.48 10.22 -10.44
C ILE A 803 13.26 9.94 -9.14
N MET A 804 12.81 10.45 -7.99
CA MET A 804 13.38 10.11 -6.69
C MET A 804 13.00 8.70 -6.24
N LEU A 805 11.80 8.21 -6.54
CA LEU A 805 11.36 6.84 -6.29
C LEU A 805 12.10 5.83 -7.18
N LEU A 806 12.61 6.22 -8.34
CA LEU A 806 13.46 5.35 -9.17
C LEU A 806 14.79 5.03 -8.46
N ALA A 807 15.36 5.96 -7.74
CA ALA A 807 16.51 5.71 -6.88
C ALA A 807 16.14 4.91 -5.62
N ALA A 808 14.93 5.08 -5.11
CA ALA A 808 14.37 4.33 -3.98
C ALA A 808 13.70 3.01 -4.43
N GLY A 809 13.22 2.92 -5.67
CA GLY A 809 12.57 1.73 -6.22
C GLY A 809 13.51 0.55 -6.42
N ALA A 810 14.78 0.81 -6.72
CA ALA A 810 15.80 -0.22 -6.70
C ALA A 810 16.06 -0.76 -5.27
N TRP A 811 15.88 0.08 -4.24
CA TRP A 811 15.93 -0.31 -2.83
C TRP A 811 14.61 -0.96 -2.39
N TRP A 812 13.48 -0.59 -2.97
CA TRP A 812 12.17 -1.15 -2.71
C TRP A 812 12.03 -2.59 -3.26
N THR A 813 12.50 -2.85 -4.48
CA THR A 813 12.64 -4.24 -4.99
C THR A 813 13.57 -5.06 -4.10
N TYR A 814 14.63 -4.44 -3.56
CA TYR A 814 15.51 -5.05 -2.57
C TYR A 814 14.74 -5.43 -1.29
N ASN A 815 13.96 -4.54 -0.69
CA ASN A 815 13.19 -4.82 0.54
C ASN A 815 12.01 -5.79 0.33
N GLN A 816 11.47 -5.89 -0.89
CA GLN A 816 10.47 -6.92 -1.18
C GLN A 816 11.04 -8.35 -1.10
N PHE A 817 12.33 -8.49 -1.30
CA PHE A 817 12.99 -9.78 -1.40
C PHE A 817 13.88 -10.13 -0.20
N THR A 818 14.36 -9.17 0.57
CA THR A 818 15.46 -9.39 1.52
C THR A 818 15.10 -9.36 3.00
N THR A 819 13.89 -9.01 3.39
CA THR A 819 13.51 -9.14 4.79
C THR A 819 12.66 -10.38 5.02
N PRO A 820 13.22 -11.45 5.59
CA PRO A 820 12.48 -12.21 6.53
C PRO A 820 12.37 -11.30 7.77
N SER A 821 11.42 -10.36 7.75
CA SER A 821 11.07 -9.73 9.01
C SER A 821 10.42 -10.81 9.85
N THR A 822 11.08 -11.24 10.89
CA THR A 822 10.47 -11.87 12.05
C THR A 822 9.52 -10.91 12.78
N SER A 823 9.15 -9.81 12.17
CA SER A 823 8.06 -8.95 12.58
C SER A 823 6.89 -9.18 11.64
N TYR A 824 6.07 -10.17 11.98
CA TYR A 824 4.73 -10.25 11.45
C TYR A 824 4.00 -8.97 11.87
N THR A 825 3.79 -8.07 10.92
CA THR A 825 2.70 -7.14 11.05
C THR A 825 1.45 -8.01 11.06
N THR A 826 0.88 -8.21 12.25
CA THR A 826 -0.54 -8.45 12.35
C THR A 826 -1.18 -7.54 11.31
N ILE A 827 -2.09 -8.07 10.50
CA ILE A 827 -3.00 -7.23 9.75
C ILE A 827 -3.71 -6.44 10.83
N ALA A 828 -3.12 -5.30 11.18
CA ALA A 828 -3.79 -4.35 12.02
C ALA A 828 -5.01 -3.93 11.21
N ASP A 829 -6.18 -4.31 11.70
CA ASP A 829 -7.37 -3.54 11.41
C ASP A 829 -6.96 -2.06 11.52
N PRO A 830 -7.18 -1.22 10.50
CA PRO A 830 -6.74 0.16 10.54
C PRO A 830 -7.46 0.89 11.67
N GLY A 831 -6.83 0.95 12.82
CA GLY A 831 -7.40 1.57 14.01
C GLY A 831 -6.67 1.28 15.32
N THR A 832 -5.86 0.23 15.39
CA THR A 832 -5.19 -0.13 16.65
C THR A 832 -3.69 -0.27 16.45
N GLY A 833 -2.94 0.74 16.91
CA GLY A 833 -1.49 0.66 17.02
C GLY A 833 -1.07 -0.34 18.10
N LEU A 834 -0.64 -1.51 17.71
CA LEU A 834 0.05 -2.45 18.58
C LEU A 834 1.56 -2.35 18.36
N ARG A 835 2.27 -2.04 19.43
CA ARG A 835 3.73 -1.99 19.44
C ARG A 835 4.31 -3.40 19.40
N ASN A 836 5.21 -3.67 18.47
CA ASN A 836 6.08 -4.83 18.51
C ASN A 836 7.15 -4.66 19.59
N LEU A 837 7.15 -5.55 20.58
CA LEU A 837 8.28 -5.71 21.48
C LEU A 837 9.23 -6.74 20.88
N LYS A 838 10.43 -6.32 20.55
CA LYS A 838 11.57 -7.22 20.33
C LYS A 838 12.00 -7.80 21.67
N THR A 839 11.98 -9.12 21.80
CA THR A 839 12.79 -9.81 22.80
C THR A 839 14.18 -10.03 22.22
N GLU A 840 15.16 -9.26 22.67
CA GLU A 840 16.55 -9.65 22.57
C GLU A 840 16.97 -10.35 23.85
N ASP A 841 17.58 -11.53 23.69
CA ASP A 841 18.23 -12.27 24.74
C ASP A 841 19.21 -11.39 25.53
N ALA A 842 18.99 -11.23 26.78
CA ALA A 842 19.96 -10.67 27.72
C ALA A 842 20.37 -11.73 28.71
N ALA A 843 21.40 -12.45 28.34
CA ALA A 843 22.29 -13.00 29.36
C ALA A 843 23.43 -12.00 29.57
N LYS A 844 23.51 -11.44 30.81
CA LYS A 844 24.65 -10.85 31.49
C LYS A 844 25.00 -9.38 31.24
N GLU A 845 25.07 -8.77 32.37
CA GLU A 845 25.85 -7.68 32.94
C GLU A 845 25.16 -6.33 33.07
N ASP A 846 24.90 -6.05 34.37
CA ASP A 846 24.69 -4.71 34.92
C ASP A 846 25.75 -3.74 34.38
N LYS A 847 25.36 -2.73 33.66
CA LYS A 847 26.06 -1.45 33.60
C LYS A 847 25.10 -0.29 33.51
N ASP A 848 25.26 0.62 34.42
CA ASP A 848 24.59 1.90 34.56
C ASP A 848 24.47 2.64 33.21
N VAL A 849 23.27 2.92 32.78
CA VAL A 849 22.98 4.00 31.86
C VAL A 849 22.19 5.09 32.61
N ASN A 850 22.89 6.19 32.81
CA ASN A 850 22.37 7.46 33.39
C ASN A 850 21.96 7.49 34.86
N GLY A 851 22.78 7.03 35.75
CA GLY A 851 22.81 7.54 37.13
C GLY A 851 21.54 7.40 38.01
N VAL A 852 20.56 6.60 37.56
CA VAL A 852 19.36 6.33 38.36
C VAL A 852 19.32 4.84 38.67
N LYS A 853 19.81 4.48 39.82
CA LYS A 853 19.61 3.15 40.40
C LYS A 853 18.12 2.94 40.64
N VAL A 854 17.53 1.94 39.97
CA VAL A 854 16.27 1.38 40.34
C VAL A 854 16.49 0.57 41.63
N PRO A 855 15.89 0.90 42.76
CA PRO A 855 16.09 0.11 43.96
C PRO A 855 15.41 -1.25 43.85
N GLN A 856 16.17 -2.31 43.72
CA GLN A 856 15.73 -3.64 44.07
C GLN A 856 15.78 -3.78 45.60
N GLU A 857 14.64 -3.58 46.28
CA GLU A 857 14.38 -4.19 47.56
C GLU A 857 12.90 -4.46 47.70
N GLY A 858 12.48 -5.68 47.39
CA GLY A 858 11.18 -6.23 47.64
C GLY A 858 11.25 -7.30 48.69
N LYS A 859 10.23 -7.36 49.52
CA LYS A 859 10.01 -8.41 50.51
C LYS A 859 10.04 -9.80 49.89
N PRO A 860 10.37 -10.87 50.65
CA PRO A 860 10.61 -12.23 50.16
C PRO A 860 9.44 -12.93 49.47
N ASP A 861 8.24 -12.34 49.46
CA ASP A 861 6.99 -12.96 49.01
C ASP A 861 6.52 -12.51 47.62
N ALA A 862 7.37 -11.89 46.79
CA ALA A 862 7.00 -11.41 45.48
C ALA A 862 8.03 -11.85 44.42
N ARG A 863 7.55 -12.54 43.37
CA ARG A 863 8.35 -12.96 42.22
C ARG A 863 8.18 -11.97 41.08
N THR A 864 9.22 -11.84 40.25
CA THR A 864 9.19 -11.04 39.02
C THR A 864 9.01 -11.91 37.79
N GLU A 865 9.23 -13.23 37.91
CA GLU A 865 9.12 -14.19 36.82
C GLU A 865 7.91 -15.12 37.02
N PRO A 866 7.10 -15.31 35.95
CA PRO A 866 5.94 -16.20 35.97
C PRO A 866 6.35 -17.67 36.09
N LYS A 867 5.52 -18.50 36.69
CA LYS A 867 5.71 -19.97 36.78
C LYS A 867 5.06 -20.71 35.61
N ASP A 868 4.02 -20.15 35.08
CA ASP A 868 3.18 -20.74 34.05
C ASP A 868 2.56 -19.65 33.14
N LEU A 869 1.90 -20.10 32.11
CA LEU A 869 1.27 -19.27 31.10
C LEU A 869 0.17 -18.34 31.66
N GLN A 870 -0.53 -18.76 32.71
CA GLN A 870 -1.59 -17.96 33.35
C GLN A 870 -1.03 -16.78 34.15
N GLU A 871 0.09 -17.00 34.84
CA GLU A 871 0.80 -15.90 35.54
C GLU A 871 1.42 -14.91 34.53
N ASP A 872 1.91 -15.40 33.38
CA ASP A 872 2.45 -14.55 32.35
C ASP A 872 1.37 -13.68 31.67
N LEU A 873 0.20 -14.23 31.41
CA LEU A 873 -0.97 -13.47 30.96
C LEU A 873 -1.36 -12.38 31.93
N SER A 874 -1.35 -12.71 33.26
CA SER A 874 -1.67 -11.73 34.28
C SER A 874 -0.70 -10.55 34.33
N ILE A 875 0.60 -10.81 34.03
CA ILE A 875 1.62 -9.76 33.86
C ILE A 875 1.35 -8.92 32.59
N GLU A 876 1.02 -9.55 31.48
CA GLU A 876 0.73 -8.83 30.24
C GLU A 876 -0.53 -7.95 30.36
N GLU A 877 -1.56 -8.43 31.00
CA GLU A 877 -2.74 -7.61 31.32
C GLU A 877 -2.39 -6.41 32.22
N ALA A 878 -1.56 -6.61 33.24
CA ALA A 878 -1.05 -5.52 34.06
C ALA A 878 -0.18 -4.53 33.26
N LYS A 879 0.65 -5.02 32.33
CA LYS A 879 1.44 -4.19 31.40
C LYS A 879 0.55 -3.39 30.45
N SER A 880 -0.58 -3.93 30.01
CA SER A 880 -1.56 -3.22 29.19
C SER A 880 -2.32 -2.11 29.95
N GLY A 881 -2.21 -2.08 31.27
CA GLY A 881 -2.79 -1.05 32.16
C GLY A 881 -4.05 -1.47 32.90
N GLN A 882 -4.37 -2.73 32.89
CA GLN A 882 -5.48 -3.25 33.68
C GLN A 882 -5.12 -3.29 35.17
N GLY A 883 -6.04 -2.92 36.02
CA GLY A 883 -5.89 -2.99 37.47
C GLY A 883 -6.47 -1.81 38.20
N ASP A 884 -6.64 -1.99 39.53
CA ASP A 884 -7.17 -1.00 40.44
C ASP A 884 -6.04 -0.26 41.16
N THR A 885 -6.26 1.02 41.46
CA THR A 885 -5.32 1.82 42.24
C THR A 885 -5.32 1.36 43.68
N ILE A 886 -4.15 0.94 44.21
CA ILE A 886 -4.01 0.57 45.61
C ILE A 886 -3.57 1.76 46.49
N MET A 887 -2.67 2.61 45.94
CA MET A 887 -2.17 3.83 46.61
C MET A 887 -1.87 4.91 45.57
N ASN A 888 -2.35 6.13 45.82
CA ASN A 888 -2.13 7.30 44.98
C ASN A 888 -1.28 8.33 45.73
N GLY A 889 -0.06 8.60 45.26
CA GLY A 889 0.69 9.80 45.60
C GLY A 889 1.25 9.99 47.01
N LYS A 890 1.35 8.97 47.88
CA LYS A 890 2.02 9.06 49.18
C LYS A 890 2.68 7.75 49.56
N LEU A 891 3.64 7.32 48.79
CA LEU A 891 4.55 6.28 49.23
C LEU A 891 5.54 6.89 50.24
N LYS A 892 5.93 6.15 51.31
CA LYS A 892 6.83 6.63 52.39
C LYS A 892 8.21 7.03 51.89
N ASP A 893 8.62 6.62 50.67
CA ASP A 893 9.88 7.02 50.05
C ASP A 893 9.61 8.20 49.13
N PRO A 894 10.27 9.36 49.31
CA PRO A 894 10.14 10.55 48.47
C PRO A 894 10.39 10.33 46.97
N LYS A 895 11.12 9.28 46.59
CA LYS A 895 11.39 8.89 45.19
C LYS A 895 10.14 8.47 44.44
N TYR A 896 9.07 8.07 45.14
CA TYR A 896 7.83 7.56 44.55
C TYR A 896 6.66 8.53 44.68
N ASN A 897 6.89 9.79 45.02
CA ASN A 897 5.83 10.79 45.15
C ASN A 897 5.02 11.04 43.89
N ASP A 898 5.62 10.73 42.73
CA ASP A 898 5.02 10.85 41.39
C ASP A 898 4.50 9.52 40.84
N TYR A 899 4.36 8.48 41.67
CA TYR A 899 3.92 7.17 41.26
C TYR A 899 2.60 6.78 41.89
N THR A 900 1.77 6.09 41.11
CA THR A 900 0.55 5.41 41.58
C THR A 900 0.80 3.92 41.63
N LYS A 901 0.53 3.28 42.75
CA LYS A 901 0.66 1.83 42.85
C LYS A 901 -0.63 1.15 42.45
N MET A 902 -0.50 0.21 41.53
CA MET A 902 -1.60 -0.54 40.94
C MET A 902 -1.58 -2.00 41.36
N LYS A 903 -2.74 -2.63 41.28
CA LYS A 903 -2.95 -4.05 41.48
C LYS A 903 -3.88 -4.56 40.40
N HIS A 904 -3.43 -5.57 39.68
CA HIS A 904 -4.27 -6.32 38.76
C HIS A 904 -4.53 -7.72 39.33
N THR A 905 -5.77 -8.20 39.21
CA THR A 905 -6.14 -9.56 39.63
C THR A 905 -6.81 -10.26 38.45
N HIS A 906 -6.16 -11.28 37.90
CA HIS A 906 -6.71 -12.13 36.87
C HIS A 906 -7.41 -13.35 37.50
N ASP A 907 -8.66 -13.60 37.07
CA ASP A 907 -9.44 -14.77 37.50
C ASP A 907 -9.35 -15.84 36.40
N HIS A 908 -8.78 -16.99 36.72
CA HIS A 908 -8.52 -18.06 35.75
C HIS A 908 -9.76 -18.90 35.38
N GLY A 909 -10.92 -18.61 35.95
CA GLY A 909 -12.16 -19.34 35.66
C GLY A 909 -12.28 -20.73 36.32
N ASP A 910 -11.20 -21.28 36.89
CA ASP A 910 -11.14 -22.52 37.65
C ASP A 910 -11.22 -22.33 39.18
N GLY A 911 -11.44 -21.06 39.57
CA GLY A 911 -11.47 -20.67 40.98
C GLY A 911 -10.11 -20.23 41.53
N THR A 912 -9.06 -20.25 40.73
CA THR A 912 -7.74 -19.67 41.06
C THR A 912 -7.60 -18.26 40.53
N LYS A 913 -6.75 -17.43 41.18
CA LYS A 913 -6.51 -16.05 40.80
C LYS A 913 -5.02 -15.70 40.92
N THR A 914 -4.50 -14.94 39.95
CA THR A 914 -3.16 -14.34 40.03
C THR A 914 -3.26 -12.85 40.29
N GLU A 915 -2.49 -12.36 41.28
CA GLU A 915 -2.44 -10.95 41.63
C GLU A 915 -1.06 -10.36 41.23
N VAL A 916 -1.08 -9.33 40.41
CA VAL A 916 0.13 -8.60 39.93
C VAL A 916 0.10 -7.19 40.49
N HIS A 917 1.15 -6.75 41.15
CA HIS A 917 1.34 -5.37 41.58
C HIS A 917 2.35 -4.67 40.68
N TYR A 918 2.09 -3.41 40.36
CA TYR A 918 2.98 -2.58 39.55
C TYR A 918 2.81 -1.09 39.90
N ASP A 919 3.74 -0.27 39.42
CA ASP A 919 3.75 1.17 39.66
C ASP A 919 3.59 1.95 38.35
N ILE A 920 2.77 3.01 38.33
CA ILE A 920 2.63 3.94 37.18
C ILE A 920 3.25 5.27 37.59
N ASN A 921 4.15 5.78 36.77
CA ASN A 921 4.65 7.15 36.90
C ASN A 921 3.60 8.13 36.40
N ASN A 922 3.08 8.98 37.28
CA ASN A 922 1.96 9.89 37.02
C ASN A 922 2.32 11.02 36.00
N LYS A 923 3.61 11.28 35.80
CA LYS A 923 4.08 12.30 34.83
C LYS A 923 4.31 11.74 33.44
N THR A 924 4.76 10.49 33.34
CA THR A 924 5.15 9.88 32.09
C THR A 924 4.21 8.77 31.62
N GLY A 925 3.30 8.28 32.49
CA GLY A 925 2.44 7.13 32.21
C GLY A 925 3.18 5.79 32.15
N VAL A 926 4.51 5.77 32.36
CA VAL A 926 5.32 4.56 32.28
C VAL A 926 4.99 3.63 33.45
N ARG A 927 4.77 2.36 33.15
CA ARG A 927 4.51 1.28 34.08
C ARG A 927 5.77 0.48 34.35
N SER A 928 6.03 0.16 35.59
CA SER A 928 7.27 -0.52 36.02
C SER A 928 7.07 -1.31 37.30
N GLY A 929 8.06 -2.14 37.64
CA GLY A 929 8.08 -2.82 38.94
C GLY A 929 7.04 -3.92 39.11
N PHE A 930 6.71 -4.64 38.02
CA PHE A 930 5.74 -5.74 38.04
C PHE A 930 6.18 -6.86 38.97
N LYS A 931 5.28 -7.30 39.86
CA LYS A 931 5.53 -8.34 40.86
C LYS A 931 4.31 -9.21 41.04
N ILE A 932 4.48 -10.51 40.89
CA ILE A 932 3.45 -11.52 41.19
C ILE A 932 3.44 -11.74 42.70
N LYS A 933 2.25 -11.78 43.28
CA LYS A 933 2.07 -12.13 44.69
C LYS A 933 1.77 -13.61 44.81
N ASP A 934 2.73 -14.37 45.38
CA ASP A 934 2.54 -15.77 45.74
C ASP A 934 1.61 -15.90 46.93
N GLY A 935 0.65 -16.81 46.90
CA GLY A 935 -0.13 -17.26 48.04
C GLY A 935 -1.52 -16.68 48.19
N THR A 936 -2.28 -16.74 47.15
CA THR A 936 -3.73 -16.50 47.26
C THR A 936 -4.55 -17.75 47.43
N ASN A 937 -4.38 -18.42 48.55
CA ASN A 937 -5.58 -18.83 49.25
C ASN A 937 -6.03 -17.61 50.03
N ALA A 938 -6.90 -16.81 49.45
CA ALA A 938 -7.40 -15.56 50.01
C ALA A 938 -8.35 -15.88 51.17
N LYS A 939 -7.82 -16.12 52.32
CA LYS A 939 -8.47 -15.85 53.59
C LYS A 939 -7.85 -14.58 54.16
N SER A 940 -8.68 -13.54 54.17
CA SER A 940 -8.49 -12.26 54.82
C SER A 940 -7.62 -12.36 56.08
N ARG A 941 -6.42 -11.81 56.04
CA ARG A 941 -5.75 -11.30 57.24
C ARG A 941 -5.58 -9.81 57.10
N GLY A 942 -6.46 -9.09 57.79
CA GLY A 942 -6.27 -7.67 57.97
C GLY A 942 -4.95 -7.43 58.69
N HIS A 943 -4.06 -6.73 58.00
CA HIS A 943 -2.93 -6.08 58.62
C HIS A 943 -3.02 -4.58 58.38
N ARG A 944 -3.38 -3.90 59.46
CA ARG A 944 -3.17 -2.45 59.62
C ARG A 944 -1.68 -2.19 59.49
N TYR A 945 -1.32 -1.34 58.58
CA TYR A 945 0.00 -0.72 58.60
C TYR A 945 -0.03 0.51 59.52
N PRO A 946 1.01 0.73 60.32
CA PRO A 946 1.19 1.95 61.06
C PRO A 946 1.58 3.12 60.19
#